data_889500f4fa75190df78009694b83765a
#
_entry.id   889500f4fa75190df78009694b83765a
#
_cell.length_a   1.000
_cell.length_b   1.000
_cell.length_c   1.000
_cell.angle_alpha   90.00
_cell.angle_beta   90.00
_cell.angle_gamma   90.00
#
_symmetry.space_group_name_H-M   'P 1'
#
loop_
_entity.id
_entity.type
_entity.pdbx_description
1 polymer ?
#
loop_
_entity_poly.entity_id
_entity_poly.type
_entity_poly.pdbx_seq_one_letter_code
_entity_poly.pdbx_strand_id
1 'polypeptide(L)'
;MKNRVIHLWGVMLAIAATMLCSCEKQSESLDAEYGYVQFRIMKEAQMDLSRATDALEWLSEASKITVVLQHEGSTISQTLPLSSYDKQSAEWGLQSEKLRLMTGTYNIIGYKIYDNLDNEILSGDDDGEFRIVAGGLEIKKIGIPVVERGIVGFALQKAFPATRYEAEGNYPFSSIASIDITVKNKFTNVSTTFEAMPTTYYETFVEGSYDEELYERNGRSAYMICQSQYWLEAGNYVVTSYTTYSDSKGKSRLETATIGDLKTEFSIKDNESTMATVPIILSTTSERIKDYEALHDIWMALDGPNWTFHGEEYLEGANWDFNKDIDMWGEQPGVTLNGEGRIVGLNIAGFGAKGFVPEAIGQLTELQTVYFGNHNELIGGYIDSDNGRISALDYHERVIKSDVRRSLSPELQRAMMTKEERDALYKAERKDVAFGNLTNGITGISRAIMRLTKLEQFFIANAPITADGFFVDVDNESSYYAEQDEWSWSNFELLMDVEIYNCPNLERLPIDFIANLPKIQSLNVAMNYGISGEQLKEDWEEIIDGDAGDEIQILYLSYNNLRETPSHEYMKRMTRLSYLDCTTNKLEKVYALGKEISPASVLLDYNQISEIVVPEGGYFCGMSMLETFSCSNNRLTKLPDLFSARSIYTMLTADFSSNNISELENGDEWRGINTGTLNLANNRLTTLPERIFESGSIVEVLMLSANGMRTIEEGALIGTHSDALTTIDLSFNRLTKLPKDDLSVSNLPYLYGIDLSNNALTEFPRELLEIETLTVISIRQQRDDSGNRTFSDWPTGIGKHPKMAALYMGSNDLGVIDDVISPYILLFEIKDNPNISIDVSNVCPYIEKGYYELIYDSTQNIRGCDALNLD
;
A
#
# COMPACT_ATOMS: atom_id res chain seq x y z
N MET A 1 25.03 -7.86 37.40
CA MET A 1 25.59 -6.62 37.93
C MET A 1 24.62 -6.03 38.95
N LYS A 2 24.61 -6.59 40.14
CA LYS A 2 23.97 -6.06 41.35
C LYS A 2 25.10 -5.92 42.36
N ASN A 3 25.18 -4.82 43.06
CA ASN A 3 26.07 -4.39 44.11
C ASN A 3 26.91 -3.19 43.69
N ARG A 4 26.33 -1.99 43.92
CA ARG A 4 27.04 -0.73 44.24
C ARG A 4 26.03 0.43 44.42
N VAL A 5 25.07 0.32 45.32
CA VAL A 5 24.23 1.44 45.82
C VAL A 5 23.86 1.18 47.30
N ILE A 6 24.83 0.95 48.15
CA ILE A 6 24.61 0.93 49.61
C ILE A 6 25.87 1.48 50.31
N HIS A 7 26.39 2.62 49.94
CA HIS A 7 27.46 3.27 50.70
C HIS A 7 27.44 4.80 50.63
N LEU A 8 26.33 5.41 50.29
CA LEU A 8 26.26 6.89 50.29
C LEU A 8 25.23 7.50 51.27
N TRP A 9 24.59 6.68 52.09
CA TRP A 9 23.62 7.17 53.11
C TRP A 9 24.16 7.18 54.54
N GLY A 10 25.41 6.80 54.75
CA GLY A 10 26.05 6.73 56.07
C GLY A 10 26.86 7.98 56.48
N VAL A 11 27.10 8.92 55.60
CA VAL A 11 27.97 10.08 55.85
C VAL A 11 27.22 11.41 56.04
N MET A 12 25.93 11.47 55.70
CA MET A 12 25.10 12.68 55.86
C MET A 12 24.38 12.79 57.22
N LEU A 13 24.45 11.78 58.07
CA LEU A 13 23.82 11.84 59.42
C LEU A 13 24.78 12.18 60.55
N ALA A 14 26.08 12.37 60.29
CA ALA A 14 27.11 12.67 61.31
C ALA A 14 27.53 14.15 61.35
N ILE A 15 27.01 14.99 60.42
CA ILE A 15 27.34 16.44 60.43
C ILE A 15 26.23 17.30 61.00
N ALA A 16 25.03 16.75 61.25
CA ALA A 16 23.92 17.50 61.87
C ALA A 16 23.88 17.54 63.45
N ALA A 17 24.89 16.93 64.11
CA ALA A 17 24.83 16.79 65.55
C ALA A 17 25.89 17.62 66.32
N THR A 18 26.64 18.50 65.65
CA THR A 18 27.71 19.28 66.35
C THR A 18 27.58 20.78 66.22
N MET A 19 26.40 21.33 65.95
CA MET A 19 26.21 22.82 66.13
C MET A 19 24.99 23.18 66.97
N LEU A 20 24.91 22.58 68.13
CA LEU A 20 24.01 23.01 69.19
C LEU A 20 24.78 22.93 70.47
N CYS A 21 25.56 23.96 70.73
CA CYS A 21 25.93 24.44 72.11
C CYS A 21 26.90 25.61 72.04
N SER A 22 26.40 26.80 72.02
CA SER A 22 27.06 27.94 72.72
C SER A 22 26.00 29.01 72.95
N CYS A 23 25.36 28.93 74.08
CA CYS A 23 24.66 30.08 74.67
C CYS A 23 25.66 30.85 75.55
N GLU A 24 25.90 32.10 75.18
CA GLU A 24 26.33 33.06 76.25
C GLU A 24 25.31 34.18 76.31
N LYS A 25 24.78 34.27 77.46
CA LYS A 25 23.89 35.35 77.93
C LYS A 25 24.63 36.65 77.93
N GLN A 26 24.06 37.69 77.29
CA GLN A 26 24.26 39.04 77.76
C GLN A 26 23.00 39.91 77.66
N SER A 27 22.56 40.36 78.83
CA SER A 27 21.77 41.55 79.21
C SER A 27 20.42 41.79 78.50
N GLU A 28 19.40 41.38 79.18
CA GLU A 28 18.08 42.01 79.22
C GLU A 28 18.14 43.46 79.60
N SER A 29 17.50 44.25 78.82
CA SER A 29 16.73 45.48 79.17
C SER A 29 16.89 46.61 78.17
N LEU A 30 16.33 46.42 76.93
CA LEU A 30 16.00 47.57 76.09
C LEU A 30 15.15 47.13 74.85
N ASP A 31 14.87 45.81 74.69
CA ASP A 31 14.11 45.32 73.52
C ASP A 31 12.59 45.14 73.70
N ALA A 32 12.04 45.59 74.85
CA ALA A 32 10.61 45.45 75.12
C ALA A 32 9.76 46.45 74.32
N GLU A 33 10.36 47.41 73.58
CA GLU A 33 9.63 48.41 72.80
C GLU A 33 9.82 48.33 71.33
N TYR A 34 10.58 47.34 70.80
CA TYR A 34 10.90 47.20 69.38
C TYR A 34 10.64 45.78 68.82
N GLY A 35 10.20 45.73 67.56
CA GLY A 35 10.15 44.49 66.70
C GLY A 35 10.66 44.78 65.31
N TYR A 36 10.52 43.85 64.48
CA TYR A 36 11.02 43.88 63.07
C TYR A 36 9.89 43.69 62.04
N VAL A 37 9.99 44.36 60.90
CA VAL A 37 9.21 44.11 59.69
C VAL A 37 10.19 43.81 58.55
N GLN A 38 9.77 42.89 57.68
CA GLN A 38 10.42 42.58 56.43
C GLN A 38 9.40 42.68 55.30
N PHE A 39 9.68 43.47 54.27
CA PHE A 39 8.79 43.62 53.14
C PHE A 39 9.12 42.58 52.10
N ARG A 40 8.11 41.89 51.62
CA ARG A 40 8.21 40.94 50.49
C ARG A 40 7.44 41.50 49.32
N ILE A 41 8.12 41.69 48.20
CA ILE A 41 7.58 42.18 46.97
C ILE A 41 7.22 40.97 46.14
N MET A 42 5.96 40.78 45.80
CA MET A 42 5.43 39.62 45.11
C MET A 42 4.67 40.06 43.88
N LYS A 43 4.70 39.22 42.84
CA LYS A 43 3.85 39.35 41.64
C LYS A 43 2.40 39.12 42.04
N GLU A 44 1.49 40.01 41.69
CA GLU A 44 0.05 39.89 41.89
C GLU A 44 -0.65 39.99 40.54
N ALA A 45 -1.41 38.94 40.14
CA ALA A 45 -2.19 38.92 38.89
C ALA A 45 -3.36 39.91 39.04
N GLN A 46 -3.46 40.92 38.18
CA GLN A 46 -4.49 41.93 38.24
C GLN A 46 -5.45 41.84 37.04
N MET A 47 -6.75 41.93 37.31
CA MET A 47 -7.83 41.98 36.33
C MET A 47 -8.04 43.36 35.66
N ASP A 48 -7.44 44.43 36.18
CA ASP A 48 -7.63 45.79 35.66
C ASP A 48 -6.35 46.33 34.97
N LEU A 49 -6.40 46.35 33.64
CA LEU A 49 -5.27 46.64 32.75
C LEU A 49 -4.82 48.12 32.70
N SER A 50 -5.52 49.04 33.39
CA SER A 50 -5.22 50.49 33.28
C SER A 50 -3.96 50.93 34.03
N ARG A 51 -3.32 50.04 34.84
CA ARG A 51 -2.18 50.36 35.70
C ARG A 51 -1.03 49.33 35.66
N ALA A 52 -1.06 48.40 34.72
CA ALA A 52 -0.06 47.36 34.68
C ALA A 52 1.18 47.75 33.84
N THR A 53 2.37 47.41 34.31
CA THR A 53 3.64 47.70 33.65
C THR A 53 4.37 46.43 33.26
N ASP A 54 5.28 46.52 32.29
CA ASP A 54 6.16 45.41 31.84
C ASP A 54 7.10 45.01 32.99
N ALA A 55 6.72 43.95 33.68
CA ALA A 55 7.25 43.66 35.00
C ALA A 55 8.45 42.69 35.07
N LEU A 56 8.71 41.96 34.01
CA LEU A 56 9.70 40.87 34.06
C LEU A 56 11.14 41.31 33.93
N GLU A 57 11.43 42.34 33.16
CA GLU A 57 12.79 42.82 32.94
C GLU A 57 13.32 43.68 34.09
N TRP A 58 12.54 44.62 34.62
CA TRP A 58 12.98 45.55 35.63
C TRP A 58 13.00 45.00 37.07
N LEU A 59 12.18 44.01 37.45
CA LEU A 59 12.27 43.40 38.78
C LEU A 59 13.58 42.64 39.00
N SER A 60 14.21 42.15 37.91
CA SER A 60 15.55 41.58 37.99
C SER A 60 16.64 42.65 38.28
N GLU A 61 16.37 43.94 37.96
CA GLU A 61 17.26 45.07 38.17
C GLU A 61 17.01 45.78 39.49
N ALA A 62 15.89 45.47 40.17
CA ALA A 62 15.51 46.09 41.46
C ALA A 62 16.50 45.72 42.54
N SER A 63 17.11 46.75 43.16
CA SER A 63 18.16 46.63 44.19
C SER A 63 17.74 47.15 45.54
N LYS A 64 16.77 48.04 45.61
CA LYS A 64 16.32 48.64 46.90
C LYS A 64 14.87 49.10 46.80
N ILE A 65 14.21 49.15 47.98
CA ILE A 65 12.86 49.67 48.15
C ILE A 65 12.86 50.80 49.21
N THR A 66 12.21 51.88 48.87
CA THR A 66 11.88 52.92 49.88
C THR A 66 10.41 52.72 50.27
N VAL A 67 10.14 52.51 51.55
CA VAL A 67 8.76 52.42 52.07
C VAL A 67 8.47 53.65 52.90
N VAL A 68 7.26 54.18 52.72
CA VAL A 68 6.76 55.35 53.51
C VAL A 68 5.66 54.81 54.44
N LEU A 69 5.93 54.84 55.70
CA LEU A 69 5.08 54.31 56.75
C LEU A 69 4.46 55.48 57.59
N GLN A 70 3.21 55.31 57.95
CA GLN A 70 2.51 56.17 58.89
C GLN A 70 2.31 55.43 60.23
N HIS A 71 2.70 56.09 61.31
CA HIS A 71 2.51 55.60 62.68
C HIS A 71 2.14 56.82 63.63
N GLU A 72 1.01 56.70 64.29
CA GLU A 72 0.51 57.74 65.22
C GLU A 72 0.59 59.21 64.73
N GLY A 73 0.25 59.37 63.41
CA GLY A 73 0.27 60.69 62.79
C GLY A 73 1.63 61.16 62.24
N SER A 74 2.68 60.37 62.45
CA SER A 74 4.04 60.66 61.98
C SER A 74 4.36 59.79 60.76
N THR A 75 5.07 60.35 59.76
CA THR A 75 5.52 59.68 58.60
C THR A 75 6.99 59.28 58.70
N ILE A 76 7.31 57.98 58.40
CA ILE A 76 8.64 57.41 58.40
C ILE A 76 8.96 56.95 56.98
N SER A 77 10.04 57.42 56.39
CA SER A 77 10.50 56.94 55.08
C SER A 77 11.85 56.23 55.30
N GLN A 78 11.88 54.97 54.79
CA GLN A 78 13.09 54.13 54.97
C GLN A 78 13.43 53.43 53.66
N THR A 79 14.71 53.47 53.26
CA THR A 79 15.20 52.78 52.10
C THR A 79 15.92 51.52 52.50
N LEU A 80 15.55 50.36 52.01
CA LEU A 80 16.04 49.04 52.36
C LEU A 80 16.56 48.33 51.14
N PRO A 81 17.74 47.66 51.18
CA PRO A 81 18.21 46.78 50.12
C PRO A 81 17.24 45.63 49.91
N LEU A 82 17.17 45.19 48.66
CA LEU A 82 16.38 44.05 48.19
C LEU A 82 17.28 42.87 47.84
N SER A 83 16.84 41.67 48.15
CA SER A 83 17.46 40.41 47.72
C SER A 83 16.42 39.42 47.24
N SER A 84 16.81 38.49 46.38
CA SER A 84 15.91 37.44 45.91
C SER A 84 15.43 36.56 47.06
N TYR A 85 14.14 36.34 47.18
CA TYR A 85 13.52 35.55 48.22
C TYR A 85 13.73 34.06 48.05
N ASP A 86 13.45 33.53 46.86
CA ASP A 86 13.67 32.10 46.54
C ASP A 86 13.85 31.90 45.06
N LYS A 87 14.87 31.15 44.69
CA LYS A 87 15.13 30.80 43.28
C LYS A 87 14.42 29.53 42.84
N GLN A 88 13.69 28.81 43.72
CA GLN A 88 13.08 27.50 43.45
C GLN A 88 11.56 27.46 43.64
N SER A 89 10.91 28.52 44.15
CA SER A 89 9.43 28.55 44.25
C SER A 89 8.77 29.15 43.01
N ALA A 90 7.57 28.68 42.71
CA ALA A 90 6.73 29.23 41.63
C ALA A 90 6.31 30.69 41.91
N GLU A 91 6.51 31.17 43.13
CA GLU A 91 6.26 32.57 43.55
C GLU A 91 7.57 33.34 43.45
N TRP A 92 7.79 34.00 42.36
CA TRP A 92 8.92 34.90 42.20
C TRP A 92 8.74 36.14 43.07
N GLY A 93 9.76 36.52 43.86
CA GLY A 93 9.67 37.65 44.74
C GLY A 93 11.03 38.14 45.27
N LEU A 94 11.04 39.37 45.72
CA LEU A 94 12.16 40.03 46.40
C LEU A 94 11.81 40.23 47.86
N GLN A 95 12.82 40.32 48.74
CA GLN A 95 12.62 40.65 50.13
C GLN A 95 13.59 41.74 50.55
N SER A 96 13.12 42.65 51.41
CA SER A 96 13.97 43.69 52.02
C SER A 96 14.82 43.10 53.14
N GLU A 97 15.82 43.86 53.53
CA GLU A 97 16.38 43.69 54.86
C GLU A 97 15.33 43.98 55.95
N LYS A 98 15.56 43.50 57.17
CA LYS A 98 14.68 43.69 58.34
C LYS A 98 14.76 45.11 58.81
N LEU A 99 13.66 45.82 58.87
CA LEU A 99 13.52 47.16 59.46
C LEU A 99 13.08 47.05 60.96
N ARG A 100 13.83 47.63 61.80
CA ARG A 100 13.50 47.70 63.26
C ARG A 100 12.57 48.88 63.47
N LEU A 101 11.41 48.62 64.08
CA LEU A 101 10.39 49.66 64.39
C LEU A 101 9.93 49.51 65.84
N MET A 102 9.43 50.59 66.45
CA MET A 102 8.73 50.54 67.74
C MET A 102 7.46 49.68 67.64
N THR A 103 7.07 49.11 68.76
CA THR A 103 5.81 48.35 68.83
C THR A 103 4.60 49.27 68.55
N GLY A 104 3.69 48.84 67.75
CA GLY A 104 2.52 49.63 67.38
C GLY A 104 1.99 49.23 66.01
N THR A 105 0.96 49.90 65.56
CA THR A 105 0.31 49.67 64.23
C THR A 105 0.87 50.71 63.27
N TYR A 106 1.22 50.17 62.01
CA TYR A 106 1.76 50.98 60.96
C TYR A 106 0.93 50.76 59.69
N ASN A 107 0.74 51.83 58.90
CA ASN A 107 0.17 51.83 57.58
C ASN A 107 1.26 52.13 56.56
N ILE A 108 1.29 51.43 55.50
CA ILE A 108 2.09 51.74 54.28
C ILE A 108 1.30 52.78 53.50
N ILE A 109 1.82 53.95 53.29
CA ILE A 109 1.17 55.04 52.51
C ILE A 109 1.84 55.22 51.18
N GLY A 110 2.88 54.47 50.88
CA GLY A 110 3.51 54.41 49.56
C GLY A 110 4.83 53.68 49.58
N TYR A 111 5.28 53.22 48.41
CA TYR A 111 6.58 52.61 48.19
C TYR A 111 7.19 53.04 46.85
N LYS A 112 8.52 52.96 46.75
CA LYS A 112 9.28 53.23 45.56
C LYS A 112 10.39 52.16 45.44
N ILE A 113 10.54 51.57 44.25
CA ILE A 113 11.56 50.59 43.95
C ILE A 113 12.59 51.22 43.01
N TYR A 114 13.87 50.97 43.26
CA TYR A 114 14.98 51.54 42.50
C TYR A 114 15.96 50.47 42.04
N ASP A 115 16.61 50.74 40.89
CA ASP A 115 17.73 49.95 40.42
C ASP A 115 19.05 50.20 41.22
N ASN A 116 20.13 49.55 40.78
CA ASN A 116 21.44 49.73 41.39
C ASN A 116 22.11 51.10 41.11
N LEU A 117 21.51 51.89 40.16
CA LEU A 117 21.96 53.24 39.78
C LEU A 117 21.13 54.38 40.40
N ASP A 118 20.20 54.06 41.32
CA ASP A 118 19.24 54.95 41.93
C ASP A 118 18.13 55.53 41.01
N ASN A 119 17.89 54.91 39.86
CA ASN A 119 16.73 55.27 39.05
C ASN A 119 15.47 54.61 39.65
N GLU A 120 14.39 55.39 39.78
CA GLU A 120 13.09 54.87 40.19
C GLU A 120 12.51 53.97 39.07
N ILE A 121 12.31 52.68 39.41
CA ILE A 121 11.75 51.68 38.51
C ILE A 121 10.22 51.68 38.62
N LEU A 122 9.72 51.71 39.85
CA LEU A 122 8.31 51.64 40.17
C LEU A 122 7.97 52.41 41.45
N SER A 123 6.81 53.02 41.47
CA SER A 123 6.21 53.55 42.70
C SER A 123 4.73 53.17 42.77
N GLY A 124 4.24 52.97 43.98
CA GLY A 124 2.86 52.63 44.22
C GLY A 124 2.42 52.99 45.62
N ASP A 125 1.11 53.03 45.80
CA ASP A 125 0.46 53.24 47.09
C ASP A 125 -0.01 51.84 47.58
N ASP A 126 0.20 51.53 48.87
CA ASP A 126 -0.36 50.37 49.56
C ASP A 126 -1.00 50.91 50.87
N ASP A 127 -2.26 50.62 51.09
CA ASP A 127 -3.00 51.01 52.29
C ASP A 127 -3.04 49.90 53.35
N GLY A 128 -2.15 48.95 53.23
CA GLY A 128 -2.10 47.82 54.12
C GLY A 128 -1.55 48.09 55.50
N GLU A 129 -2.34 47.87 56.54
CA GLU A 129 -1.97 47.95 57.95
C GLU A 129 -1.16 46.66 58.33
N PHE A 130 -0.15 46.89 59.25
CA PHE A 130 0.55 45.83 59.93
C PHE A 130 0.91 46.21 61.36
N ARG A 131 1.15 45.19 62.17
CA ARG A 131 1.42 45.46 63.62
C ARG A 131 2.75 44.90 64.05
N ILE A 132 3.57 45.76 64.67
CA ILE A 132 4.83 45.39 65.26
C ILE A 132 4.65 45.01 66.73
N VAL A 133 5.13 43.76 67.05
CA VAL A 133 5.12 43.22 68.39
C VAL A 133 6.55 43.15 68.94
N ALA A 134 6.73 43.37 70.22
CA ALA A 134 8.06 43.34 70.84
C ALA A 134 8.81 42.03 70.61
N GLY A 135 10.01 42.13 70.07
CA GLY A 135 10.81 40.93 69.62
C GLY A 135 10.31 40.12 68.51
N GLY A 136 9.14 40.49 67.88
CA GLY A 136 8.52 39.77 66.76
C GLY A 136 9.10 40.21 65.43
N LEU A 137 8.94 39.34 64.44
CA LEU A 137 9.15 39.64 63.00
C LEU A 137 7.83 39.57 62.26
N GLU A 138 7.41 40.72 61.74
CA GLU A 138 6.24 40.82 60.81
C GLU A 138 6.73 40.74 59.37
N ILE A 139 6.05 39.97 58.52
CA ILE A 139 6.31 39.88 57.10
C ILE A 139 5.15 40.51 56.35
N LYS A 140 5.40 41.68 55.79
CA LYS A 140 4.39 42.42 55.02
C LYS A 140 4.61 42.19 53.52
N LYS A 141 3.57 41.69 52.82
CA LYS A 141 3.56 41.50 51.40
C LYS A 141 3.16 42.78 50.70
N ILE A 142 3.88 43.14 49.64
CA ILE A 142 3.54 44.22 48.72
C ILE A 142 3.29 43.56 47.37
N GLY A 143 2.04 43.55 46.92
CA GLY A 143 1.62 43.02 45.61
C GLY A 143 1.94 44.01 44.50
N ILE A 144 2.66 43.57 43.51
CA ILE A 144 2.91 44.36 42.30
C ILE A 144 2.04 43.82 41.19
N PRO A 145 1.13 44.61 40.60
CA PRO A 145 0.32 44.21 39.49
C PRO A 145 1.20 43.99 38.26
N VAL A 146 1.17 42.78 37.71
CA VAL A 146 1.97 42.36 36.55
C VAL A 146 1.04 41.86 35.48
N VAL A 147 1.21 42.36 34.29
CA VAL A 147 0.58 41.77 33.11
C VAL A 147 1.41 40.55 32.67
N GLU A 148 0.78 39.38 32.78
CA GLU A 148 1.34 38.17 32.23
C GLU A 148 1.44 38.30 30.73
N ARG A 149 2.59 38.00 30.11
CA ARG A 149 2.83 38.09 28.69
C ARG A 149 3.55 36.88 28.19
N GLY A 150 3.20 36.44 27.00
CA GLY A 150 3.91 35.42 26.24
C GLY A 150 4.32 35.91 24.86
N ILE A 151 5.10 35.12 24.16
CA ILE A 151 5.53 35.45 22.81
C ILE A 151 4.58 34.80 21.82
N VAL A 152 4.11 35.56 20.80
CA VAL A 152 3.34 35.06 19.68
C VAL A 152 4.14 35.19 18.40
N GLY A 153 4.22 34.08 17.66
CA GLY A 153 4.61 34.03 16.26
C GLY A 153 3.40 33.65 15.40
N PHE A 154 3.48 33.83 14.09
CA PHE A 154 2.39 33.53 13.19
C PHE A 154 2.88 32.63 12.06
N ALA A 155 2.13 31.54 11.82
CA ALA A 155 2.28 30.66 10.67
C ALA A 155 1.07 30.84 9.74
N LEU A 156 1.31 31.12 8.46
CA LEU A 156 0.28 31.28 7.47
C LEU A 156 0.04 29.96 6.78
N GLN A 157 -1.21 29.59 6.66
CA GLN A 157 -1.65 28.42 5.92
C GLN A 157 -2.70 28.82 4.90
N LYS A 158 -2.70 28.14 3.77
CA LYS A 158 -3.81 28.29 2.84
C LYS A 158 -5.09 27.76 3.51
N ALA A 159 -6.18 28.51 3.42
CA ALA A 159 -7.47 28.11 3.93
C ALA A 159 -8.48 28.00 2.82
N PHE A 160 -9.39 27.08 3.00
CA PHE A 160 -10.54 26.91 2.15
C PHE A 160 -11.74 27.66 2.72
N PRO A 161 -12.43 28.48 1.94
CA PRO A 161 -13.65 29.11 2.41
C PRO A 161 -14.75 28.05 2.54
N ALA A 162 -15.03 27.65 3.77
CA ALA A 162 -16.13 26.74 4.05
C ALA A 162 -17.51 27.32 3.66
N THR A 163 -17.65 28.65 3.55
CA THR A 163 -18.83 29.34 2.99
C THR A 163 -18.51 30.81 2.72
N ARG A 164 -18.66 31.26 1.47
CA ARG A 164 -18.90 32.62 1.01
C ARG A 164 -17.92 33.71 1.49
N TYR A 165 -16.70 33.72 0.98
CA TYR A 165 -15.88 34.90 0.98
C TYR A 165 -15.60 35.36 -0.45
N GLU A 166 -16.03 36.59 -0.77
CA GLU A 166 -15.50 37.34 -1.90
C GLU A 166 -14.13 37.84 -1.52
N ALA A 167 -13.07 37.05 -1.81
CA ALA A 167 -11.71 37.55 -1.72
C ALA A 167 -11.45 38.50 -2.90
N GLU A 168 -11.01 39.72 -2.64
CA GLU A 168 -10.52 40.62 -3.67
C GLU A 168 -9.09 40.21 -4.04
N GLY A 169 -8.89 39.47 -5.11
CA GLY A 169 -7.56 39.26 -5.68
C GLY A 169 -7.24 37.79 -5.95
N ASN A 170 -6.66 37.55 -7.10
CA ASN A 170 -6.16 36.26 -7.53
C ASN A 170 -4.64 36.35 -7.55
N TYR A 171 -3.97 35.83 -6.52
CA TYR A 171 -2.51 35.84 -6.42
C TYR A 171 -1.97 34.52 -5.85
N PRO A 172 -0.78 34.07 -6.27
CA PRO A 172 -0.19 32.87 -5.71
C PRO A 172 0.15 33.05 -4.22
N PHE A 173 -0.09 32.04 -3.38
CA PHE A 173 0.28 32.06 -1.97
C PHE A 173 1.76 32.41 -1.78
N SER A 174 2.65 31.86 -2.61
CA SER A 174 4.09 32.15 -2.59
C SER A 174 4.46 33.62 -2.87
N SER A 175 3.54 34.44 -3.38
CA SER A 175 3.77 35.87 -3.66
C SER A 175 3.60 36.77 -2.44
N ILE A 176 3.12 36.26 -1.30
CA ILE A 176 2.98 37.01 -0.06
C ILE A 176 4.37 37.26 0.54
N ALA A 177 4.85 38.50 0.50
CA ALA A 177 6.15 38.89 1.04
C ALA A 177 6.06 39.53 2.44
N SER A 178 4.88 40.05 2.82
CA SER A 178 4.58 40.49 4.17
C SER A 178 3.08 40.51 4.43
N ILE A 179 2.70 40.57 5.72
CA ILE A 179 1.33 40.50 6.17
C ILE A 179 1.09 41.38 7.38
N ASP A 180 -0.10 42.03 7.43
CA ASP A 180 -0.67 42.57 8.67
C ASP A 180 -1.64 41.55 9.23
N ILE A 181 -1.60 41.34 10.55
CA ILE A 181 -2.52 40.43 11.23
C ILE A 181 -3.19 41.17 12.39
N THR A 182 -4.51 41.13 12.44
CA THR A 182 -5.28 41.67 13.56
C THR A 182 -5.82 40.55 14.41
N VAL A 183 -5.45 40.57 15.68
CA VAL A 183 -5.96 39.62 16.69
C VAL A 183 -6.84 40.34 17.70
N LYS A 184 -7.83 39.65 18.25
CA LYS A 184 -8.73 40.19 19.26
C LYS A 184 -8.72 39.33 20.52
N ASN A 185 -8.49 39.95 21.65
CA ASN A 185 -8.63 39.26 22.93
C ASN A 185 -10.11 38.96 23.21
N LYS A 186 -10.45 37.72 23.47
CA LYS A 186 -11.83 37.25 23.66
C LYS A 186 -12.48 37.76 24.96
N PHE A 187 -11.68 38.11 25.96
CA PHE A 187 -12.18 38.61 27.24
C PHE A 187 -12.32 40.13 27.24
N THR A 188 -11.25 40.84 26.86
CA THR A 188 -11.23 42.31 26.90
C THR A 188 -11.84 42.96 25.69
N ASN A 189 -12.09 42.23 24.60
CA ASN A 189 -12.48 42.68 23.28
C ASN A 189 -11.55 43.72 22.63
N VAL A 190 -10.33 43.87 23.16
CA VAL A 190 -9.30 44.72 22.55
C VAL A 190 -8.67 44.04 21.36
N SER A 191 -8.53 44.81 20.27
CA SER A 191 -7.87 44.32 19.05
C SER A 191 -6.45 44.90 18.96
N THR A 192 -5.50 44.08 18.55
CA THR A 192 -4.11 44.45 18.28
C THR A 192 -3.76 44.08 16.86
N THR A 193 -3.12 44.98 16.12
CA THR A 193 -2.66 44.72 14.74
C THR A 193 -1.14 44.72 14.72
N PHE A 194 -0.59 43.68 14.12
CA PHE A 194 0.85 43.55 13.84
C PHE A 194 1.05 43.89 12.36
N GLU A 195 1.83 44.92 12.07
CA GLU A 195 1.92 45.50 10.72
C GLU A 195 3.18 45.06 9.98
N ALA A 196 3.05 44.87 8.68
CA ALA A 196 4.11 44.62 7.69
C ALA A 196 5.12 43.52 8.11
N MET A 197 4.64 42.44 8.70
CA MET A 197 5.49 41.30 9.11
C MET A 197 6.03 40.59 7.88
N PRO A 198 7.36 40.54 7.65
CA PRO A 198 7.93 39.78 6.56
C PRO A 198 7.66 38.28 6.73
N THR A 199 7.43 37.60 5.62
CA THR A 199 7.15 36.16 5.58
C THR A 199 8.27 35.37 4.91
N THR A 200 8.42 34.10 5.28
CA THR A 200 9.29 33.14 4.60
C THR A 200 8.45 31.94 4.18
N TYR A 201 8.52 31.58 2.91
CA TYR A 201 7.78 30.48 2.30
C TYR A 201 8.54 29.16 2.42
N TYR A 202 7.84 28.09 2.77
CA TYR A 202 8.35 26.73 2.89
C TYR A 202 7.44 25.78 2.12
N GLU A 203 8.01 25.00 1.18
CA GLU A 203 7.28 23.96 0.43
C GLU A 203 7.18 22.65 1.23
N THR A 204 8.18 22.39 2.07
CA THR A 204 8.29 21.19 2.89
C THR A 204 8.63 21.57 4.32
N PHE A 205 8.41 20.65 5.26
CA PHE A 205 8.81 20.87 6.65
C PHE A 205 10.32 21.11 6.76
N VAL A 206 10.66 22.16 7.50
CA VAL A 206 12.04 22.49 7.88
C VAL A 206 12.14 22.45 9.39
N GLU A 207 13.00 21.58 9.93
CA GLU A 207 13.18 21.40 11.37
C GLU A 207 13.43 22.75 12.10
N GLY A 208 12.64 23.00 13.13
CA GLY A 208 12.70 24.24 13.92
C GLY A 208 12.02 25.46 13.30
N SER A 209 11.47 25.39 12.09
CA SER A 209 10.75 26.50 11.45
C SER A 209 9.25 26.49 11.71
N TYR A 210 8.69 25.33 12.00
CA TYR A 210 7.27 25.12 12.30
C TYR A 210 7.11 23.88 13.18
N ASP A 211 5.96 23.73 13.82
CA ASP A 211 5.64 22.55 14.60
C ASP A 211 5.36 21.36 13.68
N GLU A 212 6.12 20.28 13.82
CA GLU A 212 6.00 19.10 12.98
C GLU A 212 4.62 18.45 13.08
N GLU A 213 4.03 18.42 14.29
CA GLU A 213 2.68 17.88 14.52
C GLU A 213 1.62 18.73 13.81
N LEU A 214 1.77 20.05 13.81
CA LEU A 214 0.89 20.94 13.06
C LEU A 214 1.05 20.76 11.55
N TYR A 215 2.28 20.62 11.08
CA TYR A 215 2.56 20.36 9.67
C TYR A 215 1.92 19.04 9.19
N GLU A 216 2.08 17.98 9.95
CA GLU A 216 1.46 16.67 9.66
C GLU A 216 -0.09 16.75 9.73
N ARG A 217 -0.64 17.41 10.74
CA ARG A 217 -2.10 17.63 10.84
C ARG A 217 -2.68 18.43 9.66
N ASN A 218 -1.90 19.33 9.10
CA ASN A 218 -2.29 20.13 7.95
C ASN A 218 -1.96 19.44 6.61
N GLY A 219 -1.61 18.14 6.64
CA GLY A 219 -1.42 17.32 5.47
C GLY A 219 -0.17 17.66 4.66
N ARG A 220 0.90 18.09 5.33
CA ARG A 220 2.19 18.39 4.71
C ARG A 220 2.14 19.48 3.66
N SER A 221 1.26 20.45 3.83
CA SER A 221 1.07 21.54 2.88
C SER A 221 2.14 22.62 2.98
N ALA A 222 2.43 23.31 1.88
CA ALA A 222 3.23 24.54 1.89
C ALA A 222 2.67 25.57 2.87
N TYR A 223 3.55 26.23 3.61
CA TYR A 223 3.20 27.20 4.64
C TYR A 223 4.17 28.39 4.63
N MET A 224 3.85 29.44 5.37
CA MET A 224 4.77 30.54 5.61
C MET A 224 4.91 30.81 7.09
N ILE A 225 6.07 31.29 7.51
CA ILE A 225 6.34 31.78 8.86
C ILE A 225 6.60 33.27 8.80
N CYS A 226 5.92 34.05 9.66
CA CYS A 226 6.27 35.45 9.90
C CYS A 226 7.59 35.49 10.64
N GLN A 227 8.55 36.27 10.13
CA GLN A 227 9.89 36.38 10.71
C GLN A 227 9.92 37.10 12.07
N SER A 228 8.88 37.90 12.38
CA SER A 228 8.76 38.67 13.60
C SER A 228 7.94 37.94 14.65
N GLN A 229 8.38 38.01 15.89
CA GLN A 229 7.64 37.56 17.05
C GLN A 229 7.36 38.76 17.97
N TYR A 230 6.24 38.72 18.68
CA TYR A 230 5.77 39.83 19.49
C TYR A 230 5.34 39.37 20.86
N TRP A 231 5.53 40.28 21.86
CA TRP A 231 4.95 40.08 23.16
C TRP A 231 3.45 40.44 23.16
N LEU A 232 2.63 39.54 23.67
CA LEU A 232 1.20 39.73 23.81
C LEU A 232 0.77 39.29 25.20
N GLU A 233 -0.22 39.99 25.77
CA GLU A 233 -0.76 39.66 27.08
C GLU A 233 -1.30 38.25 27.17
N ALA A 234 -1.15 37.60 28.32
CA ALA A 234 -1.72 36.26 28.52
C ALA A 234 -3.26 36.30 28.38
N GLY A 235 -3.79 35.33 27.68
CA GLY A 235 -5.22 35.27 27.42
C GLY A 235 -5.58 34.48 26.17
N ASN A 236 -6.88 34.39 25.87
CA ASN A 236 -7.40 33.74 24.70
C ASN A 236 -7.68 34.77 23.60
N TYR A 237 -7.16 34.49 22.43
CA TYR A 237 -7.24 35.38 21.27
C TYR A 237 -7.89 34.67 20.08
N VAL A 238 -8.35 35.46 19.15
CA VAL A 238 -8.83 35.02 17.85
C VAL A 238 -8.25 35.95 16.78
N VAL A 239 -7.78 35.40 15.67
CA VAL A 239 -7.41 36.21 14.49
C VAL A 239 -8.69 36.67 13.81
N THR A 240 -8.85 37.99 13.58
CA THR A 240 -10.07 38.57 13.02
C THR A 240 -9.94 39.02 11.57
N SER A 241 -8.76 39.44 11.17
CA SER A 241 -8.49 39.90 9.81
C SER A 241 -6.99 39.91 9.51
N TYR A 242 -6.67 39.95 8.23
CA TYR A 242 -5.31 40.14 7.75
C TYR A 242 -5.31 41.02 6.48
N THR A 243 -4.13 41.57 6.15
CA THR A 243 -3.84 42.20 4.87
C THR A 243 -2.52 41.68 4.34
N THR A 244 -2.49 41.14 3.13
CA THR A 244 -1.29 40.59 2.48
C THR A 244 -0.65 41.55 1.51
N TYR A 245 0.67 41.49 1.36
CA TYR A 245 1.45 42.37 0.50
C TYR A 245 2.46 41.59 -0.30
N SER A 246 2.73 42.02 -1.54
CA SER A 246 3.76 41.47 -2.43
C SER A 246 5.16 42.02 -2.17
N ASP A 247 5.32 42.96 -1.24
CA ASP A 247 6.60 43.48 -0.81
C ASP A 247 6.80 43.37 0.71
N SER A 248 8.04 43.31 1.14
CA SER A 248 8.41 43.11 2.57
C SER A 248 8.18 44.36 3.46
N LYS A 249 7.64 45.47 2.92
CA LYS A 249 7.42 46.72 3.65
C LYS A 249 5.96 47.12 3.77
N GLY A 250 5.05 46.26 3.37
CA GLY A 250 3.59 46.48 3.46
C GLY A 250 3.06 47.59 2.56
N LYS A 251 3.66 47.82 1.36
CA LYS A 251 3.26 48.91 0.46
C LYS A 251 2.42 48.46 -0.72
N SER A 252 2.70 47.29 -1.23
CA SER A 252 2.02 46.73 -2.41
C SER A 252 0.99 45.71 -1.96
N ARG A 253 -0.19 46.21 -1.56
CA ARG A 253 -1.28 45.36 -1.05
C ARG A 253 -1.76 44.37 -2.12
N LEU A 254 -1.89 43.12 -1.72
CA LEU A 254 -2.52 42.06 -2.49
C LEU A 254 -3.99 41.92 -2.11
N GLU A 255 -4.27 41.73 -0.82
CA GLU A 255 -5.63 41.49 -0.32
C GLU A 255 -5.79 41.98 1.12
N THR A 256 -7.05 42.30 1.50
CA THR A 256 -7.49 42.44 2.88
C THR A 256 -8.70 41.51 3.10
N ALA A 257 -8.61 40.59 4.04
CA ALA A 257 -9.67 39.64 4.34
C ALA A 257 -10.06 39.68 5.82
N THR A 258 -11.34 39.44 6.10
CA THR A 258 -11.87 39.21 7.43
C THR A 258 -12.06 37.71 7.61
N ILE A 259 -11.53 37.16 8.70
CA ILE A 259 -11.66 35.75 9.02
C ILE A 259 -12.96 35.52 9.80
N GLY A 260 -13.98 34.98 9.15
CA GLY A 260 -15.29 34.74 9.75
C GLY A 260 -15.33 33.57 10.73
N ASP A 261 -15.98 32.49 10.35
CA ASP A 261 -16.23 31.32 11.21
C ASP A 261 -15.07 30.32 11.29
N LEU A 262 -13.92 30.62 10.69
CA LEU A 262 -12.75 29.75 10.75
C LEU A 262 -12.21 29.68 12.19
N LYS A 263 -11.78 28.50 12.62
CA LYS A 263 -11.20 28.29 13.94
C LYS A 263 -9.77 28.85 13.96
N THR A 264 -9.64 30.06 14.51
CA THR A 264 -8.36 30.79 14.59
C THR A 264 -8.04 31.18 16.03
N GLU A 265 -8.56 30.43 16.99
CA GLU A 265 -8.35 30.67 18.40
C GLU A 265 -7.01 30.12 18.86
N PHE A 266 -6.30 30.93 19.65
CA PHE A 266 -5.06 30.53 20.29
C PHE A 266 -4.97 31.12 21.70
N SER A 267 -4.11 30.55 22.52
CA SER A 267 -3.92 30.98 23.89
C SER A 267 -2.48 31.43 24.11
N ILE A 268 -2.32 32.60 24.73
CA ILE A 268 -1.02 33.10 25.21
C ILE A 268 -0.93 32.80 26.69
N LYS A 269 0.14 32.14 27.09
CA LYS A 269 0.48 31.90 28.48
C LYS A 269 1.75 32.65 28.88
N ASP A 270 1.84 32.95 30.17
CA ASP A 270 2.97 33.70 30.72
C ASP A 270 4.32 33.01 30.43
N ASN A 271 5.23 33.75 29.80
CA ASN A 271 6.59 33.29 29.42
C ASN A 271 6.64 32.10 28.47
N GLU A 272 5.53 31.71 27.82
CA GLU A 272 5.51 30.69 26.81
C GLU A 272 5.54 31.31 25.40
N SER A 273 6.10 30.56 24.42
CA SER A 273 6.04 30.92 23.02
C SER A 273 4.90 30.14 22.35
N THR A 274 4.05 30.84 21.62
CA THR A 274 2.91 30.28 20.90
C THR A 274 3.02 30.60 19.42
N MET A 275 2.89 29.58 18.56
CA MET A 275 2.74 29.80 17.13
C MET A 275 1.25 29.76 16.77
N ALA A 276 0.70 30.93 16.39
CA ALA A 276 -0.69 31.04 15.97
C ALA A 276 -0.84 30.83 14.48
N THR A 277 -1.78 29.98 14.08
CA THR A 277 -2.06 29.70 12.66
C THR A 277 -3.04 30.76 12.13
N VAL A 278 -2.69 31.32 10.96
CA VAL A 278 -3.51 32.31 10.24
C VAL A 278 -3.93 31.72 8.90
N PRO A 279 -5.24 31.44 8.72
CA PRO A 279 -5.73 30.93 7.45
C PRO A 279 -5.76 32.05 6.40
N ILE A 280 -5.08 31.85 5.29
CA ILE A 280 -5.07 32.75 4.14
C ILE A 280 -6.07 32.25 3.11
N ILE A 281 -7.13 32.96 2.91
CA ILE A 281 -8.22 32.64 1.98
C ILE A 281 -7.80 33.12 0.59
N LEU A 282 -7.59 32.19 -0.33
CA LEU A 282 -7.24 32.52 -1.72
C LEU A 282 -8.52 32.48 -2.57
N SER A 283 -8.63 33.36 -3.56
CA SER A 283 -9.72 33.30 -4.53
C SER A 283 -9.55 32.06 -5.42
N THR A 284 -10.66 31.38 -5.71
CA THR A 284 -10.71 30.21 -6.60
C THR A 284 -11.86 30.36 -7.60
N THR A 285 -11.84 29.56 -8.69
CA THR A 285 -12.93 29.57 -9.66
C THR A 285 -14.19 28.94 -9.08
N SER A 286 -15.35 29.32 -9.61
CA SER A 286 -16.63 28.76 -9.19
C SER A 286 -16.72 27.25 -9.43
N GLU A 287 -16.06 26.75 -10.48
CA GLU A 287 -15.99 25.32 -10.82
C GLU A 287 -15.17 24.54 -9.81
N ARG A 288 -14.05 25.08 -9.33
CA ARG A 288 -13.25 24.46 -8.28
C ARG A 288 -14.00 24.39 -6.94
N ILE A 289 -14.77 25.45 -6.63
CA ILE A 289 -15.64 25.43 -5.44
C ILE A 289 -16.67 24.32 -5.55
N LYS A 290 -17.28 24.14 -6.72
CA LYS A 290 -18.24 23.06 -6.96
C LYS A 290 -17.60 21.67 -6.81
N ASP A 291 -16.39 21.50 -7.34
CA ASP A 291 -15.64 20.24 -7.17
C ASP A 291 -15.42 19.94 -5.67
N TYR A 292 -15.03 20.95 -4.88
CA TYR A 292 -14.85 20.77 -3.45
C TYR A 292 -16.14 20.45 -2.71
N GLU A 293 -17.23 21.21 -2.97
CA GLU A 293 -18.54 20.95 -2.38
C GLU A 293 -19.00 19.52 -2.73
N ALA A 294 -18.79 19.10 -3.98
CA ALA A 294 -19.10 17.74 -4.42
C ALA A 294 -18.31 16.69 -3.65
N LEU A 295 -16.99 16.88 -3.46
CA LEU A 295 -16.18 15.96 -2.65
C LEU A 295 -16.64 15.90 -1.19
N HIS A 296 -16.99 17.05 -0.61
CA HIS A 296 -17.51 17.10 0.76
C HIS A 296 -18.81 16.33 0.89
N ASP A 297 -19.73 16.51 -0.06
CA ASP A 297 -21.01 15.80 -0.08
C ASP A 297 -20.83 14.29 -0.28
N ILE A 298 -19.91 13.87 -1.17
CA ILE A 298 -19.53 12.47 -1.37
C ILE A 298 -18.95 11.89 -0.07
N TRP A 299 -18.02 12.61 0.55
CA TRP A 299 -17.40 12.18 1.80
C TRP A 299 -18.41 12.00 2.92
N MET A 300 -19.33 12.97 3.09
CA MET A 300 -20.41 12.89 4.09
C MET A 300 -21.38 11.74 3.80
N ALA A 301 -21.77 11.53 2.53
CA ALA A 301 -22.70 10.48 2.14
C ALA A 301 -22.10 9.06 2.29
N LEU A 302 -20.78 8.93 2.19
CA LEU A 302 -20.05 7.67 2.27
C LEU A 302 -19.40 7.42 3.64
N ASP A 303 -19.92 8.05 4.72
CA ASP A 303 -19.41 7.89 6.09
C ASP A 303 -17.95 8.40 6.27
N GLY A 304 -17.59 9.43 5.53
CA GLY A 304 -16.25 10.01 5.46
C GLY A 304 -15.60 10.35 6.80
N PRO A 305 -16.32 10.92 7.81
CA PRO A 305 -15.73 11.14 9.13
C PRO A 305 -15.15 9.89 9.80
N ASN A 306 -15.62 8.71 9.41
CA ASN A 306 -15.17 7.42 9.93
C ASN A 306 -14.24 6.66 8.96
N TRP A 307 -13.85 7.28 7.84
CA TRP A 307 -12.90 6.65 6.92
C TRP A 307 -11.56 6.40 7.61
N THR A 308 -10.99 5.26 7.30
CA THR A 308 -9.67 4.84 7.78
C THR A 308 -9.01 4.08 6.65
N PHE A 309 -8.01 4.68 6.02
CA PHE A 309 -7.29 4.02 4.93
C PHE A 309 -6.54 2.79 5.43
N HIS A 310 -6.70 1.69 4.72
CA HIS A 310 -5.97 0.45 4.90
C HIS A 310 -5.38 0.03 3.56
N GLY A 311 -4.09 0.15 3.40
CA GLY A 311 -3.38 -0.17 2.16
C GLY A 311 -1.92 0.23 2.23
N GLU A 312 -1.22 0.12 1.10
CA GLU A 312 0.21 0.43 0.99
C GLU A 312 0.47 1.81 0.34
N GLU A 313 -0.54 2.40 -0.31
CA GLU A 313 -0.37 3.60 -1.13
C GLU A 313 -0.27 4.88 -0.29
N TYR A 314 -0.99 4.92 0.83
CA TYR A 314 -1.00 6.06 1.75
C TYR A 314 -0.70 5.60 3.18
N LEU A 315 -0.52 6.55 4.09
CA LEU A 315 -0.33 6.24 5.51
C LEU A 315 -1.55 5.51 6.07
N GLU A 316 -1.31 4.49 6.88
CA GLU A 316 -2.36 3.77 7.59
C GLU A 316 -3.22 4.74 8.42
N GLY A 317 -4.53 4.66 8.24
CA GLY A 317 -5.46 5.56 8.90
C GLY A 317 -5.64 6.93 8.25
N ALA A 318 -5.05 7.18 7.06
CA ALA A 318 -5.25 8.43 6.34
C ALA A 318 -6.75 8.68 6.01
N ASN A 319 -7.13 9.95 5.98
CA ASN A 319 -8.46 10.44 5.60
C ASN A 319 -8.34 11.80 4.94
N TRP A 320 -9.42 12.28 4.34
CA TRP A 320 -9.45 13.62 3.79
C TRP A 320 -9.58 14.69 4.90
N ASP A 321 -8.91 15.80 4.68
CA ASP A 321 -8.96 16.97 5.56
C ASP A 321 -9.54 18.18 4.82
N PHE A 322 -10.79 18.49 5.09
CA PHE A 322 -11.51 19.63 4.49
C PHE A 322 -11.10 20.99 5.06
N ASN A 323 -10.15 21.05 5.99
CA ASN A 323 -9.50 22.32 6.39
C ASN A 323 -8.35 22.70 5.44
N LYS A 324 -7.91 21.81 4.55
CA LYS A 324 -6.94 22.13 3.52
C LYS A 324 -7.56 23.01 2.44
N ASP A 325 -6.73 23.89 1.86
CA ASP A 325 -7.09 24.66 0.68
C ASP A 325 -7.37 23.73 -0.52
N ILE A 326 -8.27 24.16 -1.40
CA ILE A 326 -8.59 23.46 -2.65
C ILE A 326 -7.37 23.27 -3.55
N ASP A 327 -6.40 24.20 -3.56
CA ASP A 327 -5.17 24.07 -4.32
C ASP A 327 -4.30 22.89 -3.84
N MET A 328 -4.51 22.44 -2.60
CA MET A 328 -3.80 21.36 -1.94
C MET A 328 -4.53 20.02 -2.04
N TRP A 329 -5.67 19.96 -2.73
CA TRP A 329 -6.45 18.73 -2.81
C TRP A 329 -5.76 17.62 -3.62
N GLY A 330 -4.82 17.97 -4.52
CA GLY A 330 -3.95 16.96 -5.14
C GLY A 330 -3.02 16.22 -4.18
N GLU A 331 -2.90 16.71 -2.93
CA GLU A 331 -2.17 16.04 -1.84
C GLU A 331 -3.12 15.27 -0.89
N GLN A 332 -4.42 15.34 -1.09
CA GLN A 332 -5.35 14.46 -0.38
C GLN A 332 -5.23 13.04 -0.93
N PRO A 333 -5.24 12.05 -0.04
CA PRO A 333 -5.13 10.67 -0.50
C PRO A 333 -6.27 10.32 -1.47
N GLY A 334 -5.92 9.84 -2.65
CA GLY A 334 -6.87 9.44 -3.69
C GLY A 334 -7.47 10.57 -4.52
N VAL A 335 -7.02 11.82 -4.39
CA VAL A 335 -7.49 12.94 -5.22
C VAL A 335 -6.40 13.40 -6.17
N THR A 336 -6.70 13.49 -7.47
CA THR A 336 -5.77 13.99 -8.50
C THR A 336 -6.35 15.24 -9.15
N LEU A 337 -5.52 16.27 -9.28
CA LEU A 337 -5.89 17.53 -9.91
C LEU A 337 -5.19 17.71 -11.26
N ASN A 338 -5.85 18.41 -12.20
CA ASN A 338 -5.20 18.89 -13.42
C ASN A 338 -4.47 20.23 -13.21
N GLY A 339 -3.85 20.76 -14.26
CA GLY A 339 -3.12 22.04 -14.20
C GLY A 339 -4.00 23.26 -13.86
N GLU A 340 -5.32 23.14 -13.98
CA GLU A 340 -6.30 24.17 -13.63
C GLU A 340 -6.85 23.99 -12.21
N GLY A 341 -6.40 22.95 -11.50
CA GLY A 341 -6.83 22.60 -10.15
C GLY A 341 -8.22 21.94 -10.10
N ARG A 342 -8.74 21.46 -11.23
CA ARG A 342 -9.99 20.68 -11.31
C ARG A 342 -9.71 19.20 -11.01
N ILE A 343 -10.64 18.52 -10.40
CA ILE A 343 -10.51 17.10 -10.01
C ILE A 343 -10.65 16.22 -11.24
N VAL A 344 -9.59 15.47 -11.55
CA VAL A 344 -9.53 14.52 -12.66
C VAL A 344 -9.43 13.07 -12.20
N GLY A 345 -9.04 12.81 -10.97
CA GLY A 345 -8.96 11.47 -10.39
C GLY A 345 -9.56 11.41 -9.00
N LEU A 346 -10.35 10.38 -8.74
CA LEU A 346 -10.94 10.05 -7.46
C LEU A 346 -10.76 8.58 -7.15
N ASN A 347 -9.92 8.27 -6.16
CA ASN A 347 -9.68 6.92 -5.68
C ASN A 347 -9.98 6.84 -4.19
N ILE A 348 -11.10 6.22 -3.83
CA ILE A 348 -11.49 5.96 -2.44
C ILE A 348 -11.39 4.49 -2.05
N ALA A 349 -10.68 3.70 -2.86
CA ALA A 349 -10.35 2.32 -2.54
C ALA A 349 -9.54 2.24 -1.22
N GLY A 350 -9.85 1.28 -0.38
CA GLY A 350 -9.17 1.07 0.89
C GLY A 350 -9.55 2.00 2.05
N PHE A 351 -10.43 2.99 1.84
CA PHE A 351 -10.87 3.90 2.90
C PHE A 351 -12.00 3.36 3.78
N GLY A 352 -12.61 2.25 3.40
CA GLY A 352 -13.76 1.70 4.12
C GLY A 352 -15.03 2.54 3.91
N ALA A 353 -15.17 3.18 2.75
CA ALA A 353 -16.34 3.97 2.36
C ALA A 353 -17.63 3.14 2.46
N LYS A 354 -18.72 3.73 2.99
CA LYS A 354 -20.00 3.05 3.21
C LYS A 354 -21.16 3.97 2.86
N GLY A 355 -22.15 3.45 2.15
CA GLY A 355 -23.35 4.18 1.84
C GLY A 355 -23.62 4.28 0.34
N PHE A 356 -24.28 5.35 -0.04
CA PHE A 356 -24.71 5.62 -1.40
C PHE A 356 -23.92 6.79 -1.99
N VAL A 357 -23.32 6.60 -3.18
CA VAL A 357 -22.61 7.67 -3.90
C VAL A 357 -23.64 8.69 -4.39
N PRO A 358 -23.62 9.93 -3.87
CA PRO A 358 -24.69 10.90 -4.08
C PRO A 358 -24.66 11.54 -5.48
N GLU A 359 -25.69 12.31 -5.80
CA GLU A 359 -25.79 13.09 -7.04
C GLU A 359 -24.63 14.07 -7.25
N ALA A 360 -24.01 14.51 -6.17
CA ALA A 360 -22.84 15.40 -6.22
C ALA A 360 -21.70 14.86 -7.08
N ILE A 361 -21.62 13.53 -7.28
CA ILE A 361 -20.60 12.93 -8.17
C ILE A 361 -20.67 13.54 -9.58
N GLY A 362 -21.87 13.85 -10.10
CA GLY A 362 -22.07 14.44 -11.41
C GLY A 362 -21.59 15.88 -11.58
N GLN A 363 -21.13 16.53 -10.49
CA GLN A 363 -20.53 17.87 -10.53
C GLN A 363 -19.04 17.82 -10.88
N LEU A 364 -18.37 16.68 -10.70
CA LEU A 364 -16.96 16.49 -10.99
C LEU A 364 -16.72 16.29 -12.49
N THR A 365 -17.13 17.25 -13.32
CA THR A 365 -17.21 17.12 -14.78
C THR A 365 -15.88 16.94 -15.50
N GLU A 366 -14.75 17.16 -14.82
CA GLU A 366 -13.41 16.92 -15.37
C GLU A 366 -12.87 15.52 -15.00
N LEU A 367 -13.64 14.71 -14.26
CA LEU A 367 -13.19 13.42 -13.76
C LEU A 367 -12.90 12.45 -14.91
N GLN A 368 -11.70 11.90 -14.90
CA GLN A 368 -11.17 10.92 -15.86
C GLN A 368 -11.10 9.52 -15.24
N THR A 369 -10.79 9.45 -13.94
CA THR A 369 -10.71 8.16 -13.25
C THR A 369 -11.52 8.18 -11.96
N VAL A 370 -12.31 7.13 -11.74
CA VAL A 370 -13.03 6.93 -10.48
C VAL A 370 -12.88 5.50 -10.00
N TYR A 371 -12.31 5.33 -8.80
CA TYR A 371 -12.14 4.04 -8.15
C TYR A 371 -12.90 4.04 -6.82
N PHE A 372 -14.04 3.36 -6.81
CA PHE A 372 -14.83 3.06 -5.60
C PHE A 372 -14.39 1.77 -4.93
N GLY A 373 -13.36 1.17 -5.41
CA GLY A 373 -12.73 -0.08 -5.04
C GLY A 373 -11.90 -0.59 -6.20
N ASN A 374 -10.97 -1.49 -5.95
CA ASN A 374 -10.05 -2.00 -6.95
C ASN A 374 -9.72 -3.46 -6.60
N HIS A 375 -9.45 -4.29 -7.60
CA HIS A 375 -9.11 -5.71 -7.40
C HIS A 375 -7.84 -5.93 -6.57
N ASN A 376 -6.98 -4.91 -6.47
CA ASN A 376 -5.77 -4.93 -5.66
C ASN A 376 -5.99 -4.57 -4.17
N GLU A 377 -7.23 -4.22 -3.78
CA GLU A 377 -7.52 -3.97 -2.37
C GLU A 377 -7.31 -5.21 -1.51
N LEU A 378 -6.80 -4.98 -0.30
CA LEU A 378 -6.66 -6.02 0.69
C LEU A 378 -8.03 -6.55 1.11
N ILE A 379 -8.26 -7.84 0.89
CA ILE A 379 -9.48 -8.52 1.35
C ILE A 379 -9.19 -9.10 2.73
N GLY A 380 -9.98 -8.71 3.73
CA GLY A 380 -9.83 -9.22 5.09
C GLY A 380 -9.93 -10.75 5.12
N GLY A 381 -8.85 -11.43 5.50
CA GLY A 381 -8.77 -12.90 5.56
C GLY A 381 -7.66 -13.50 4.69
N TYR A 382 -7.21 -12.80 3.66
CA TYR A 382 -6.04 -13.19 2.91
C TYR A 382 -4.78 -12.70 3.62
N ILE A 383 -3.97 -13.61 4.10
CA ILE A 383 -2.66 -13.31 4.69
C ILE A 383 -1.63 -14.13 3.92
N ASP A 384 -0.84 -13.46 3.12
CA ASP A 384 0.40 -13.99 2.61
C ASP A 384 1.45 -13.84 3.72
N SER A 385 2.05 -14.95 4.15
CA SER A 385 3.06 -14.95 5.22
C SER A 385 4.25 -14.00 4.96
N ASP A 386 4.53 -13.74 3.70
CA ASP A 386 5.70 -12.98 3.27
C ASP A 386 5.38 -11.49 2.97
N ASN A 387 4.12 -11.17 2.65
CA ASN A 387 3.72 -9.85 2.15
C ASN A 387 2.51 -9.25 2.87
N GLY A 388 1.99 -9.87 3.93
CA GLY A 388 0.82 -9.40 4.64
C GLY A 388 -0.49 -9.71 3.92
N ARG A 389 -1.48 -8.82 4.00
CA ARG A 389 -2.78 -9.01 3.34
C ARG A 389 -2.68 -8.68 1.86
N ILE A 390 -3.24 -9.52 1.02
CA ILE A 390 -3.28 -9.33 -0.44
C ILE A 390 -4.70 -9.59 -0.97
N SER A 391 -5.00 -9.07 -2.17
CA SER A 391 -6.26 -9.36 -2.84
C SER A 391 -6.36 -10.84 -3.22
N ALA A 392 -7.57 -11.34 -3.40
CA ALA A 392 -7.78 -12.73 -3.83
C ALA A 392 -7.15 -13.01 -5.20
N LEU A 393 -7.21 -12.04 -6.13
CA LEU A 393 -6.60 -12.17 -7.45
C LEU A 393 -5.08 -12.19 -7.37
N ASP A 394 -4.48 -11.26 -6.62
CA ASP A 394 -3.03 -11.22 -6.41
C ASP A 394 -2.51 -12.47 -5.69
N TYR A 395 -3.26 -12.96 -4.70
CA TYR A 395 -2.94 -14.23 -4.06
C TYR A 395 -2.94 -15.37 -5.07
N HIS A 396 -4.00 -15.49 -5.88
CA HIS A 396 -4.11 -16.50 -6.92
C HIS A 396 -2.96 -16.39 -7.94
N GLU A 397 -2.71 -15.20 -8.48
CA GLU A 397 -1.59 -14.97 -9.39
C GLU A 397 -0.23 -15.24 -8.75
N ARG A 398 -0.03 -14.83 -7.51
CA ARG A 398 1.24 -15.08 -6.80
C ARG A 398 1.41 -16.55 -6.45
N VAL A 399 0.37 -17.25 -6.04
CA VAL A 399 0.43 -18.69 -5.76
C VAL A 399 0.68 -19.46 -7.05
N ILE A 400 -0.05 -19.20 -8.12
CA ILE A 400 0.18 -19.80 -9.42
C ILE A 400 1.57 -19.47 -9.96
N LYS A 401 1.99 -18.18 -9.90
CA LYS A 401 3.32 -17.74 -10.35
C LYS A 401 4.45 -18.15 -9.41
N SER A 402 4.19 -18.34 -8.11
CA SER A 402 5.25 -18.71 -7.16
C SER A 402 5.63 -20.18 -7.16
N ASP A 403 4.71 -21.04 -7.59
CA ASP A 403 5.05 -22.44 -7.86
C ASP A 403 5.85 -22.62 -9.14
N VAL A 404 5.88 -21.59 -9.96
CA VAL A 404 6.83 -21.40 -11.04
C VAL A 404 8.28 -21.18 -10.53
N ARG A 405 8.56 -21.50 -9.26
CA ARG A 405 9.80 -21.15 -8.60
C ARG A 405 10.99 -22.04 -8.95
N ARG A 406 12.04 -21.30 -9.18
CA ARG A 406 13.45 -21.62 -8.95
C ARG A 406 14.12 -22.54 -9.96
N SER A 407 14.71 -21.89 -10.96
CA SER A 407 15.90 -22.34 -11.70
C SER A 407 15.81 -23.53 -12.66
N LEU A 408 14.70 -24.20 -12.78
CA LEU A 408 14.35 -25.07 -13.91
C LEU A 408 13.09 -24.49 -14.54
N SER A 409 12.78 -24.73 -15.77
CA SER A 409 11.52 -24.24 -16.33
C SER A 409 10.37 -24.66 -15.41
N PRO A 410 9.35 -23.81 -15.23
CA PRO A 410 8.19 -24.10 -14.39
C PRO A 410 7.53 -25.44 -14.67
N GLU A 411 7.57 -25.84 -15.93
CA GLU A 411 7.01 -27.09 -16.45
C GLU A 411 7.77 -28.30 -15.88
N LEU A 412 9.10 -28.25 -15.82
CA LEU A 412 9.91 -29.33 -15.27
C LEU A 412 9.71 -29.51 -13.76
N GLN A 413 9.46 -28.43 -13.01
CA GLN A 413 9.15 -28.55 -11.58
C GLN A 413 7.78 -29.13 -11.30
N ARG A 414 6.75 -28.77 -12.09
CA ARG A 414 5.42 -29.38 -11.98
C ARG A 414 5.45 -30.87 -12.39
N ALA A 415 6.24 -31.20 -13.40
CA ALA A 415 6.44 -32.58 -13.83
C ALA A 415 7.10 -33.46 -12.75
N MET A 416 7.87 -32.88 -11.87
CA MET A 416 8.53 -33.60 -10.75
C MET A 416 7.61 -33.83 -9.53
N MET A 417 6.43 -33.22 -9.48
CA MET A 417 5.44 -33.46 -8.44
C MET A 417 4.65 -34.74 -8.69
N THR A 418 4.33 -35.45 -7.63
CA THR A 418 3.38 -36.56 -7.72
C THR A 418 1.98 -36.02 -8.05
N LYS A 419 1.09 -36.87 -8.57
CA LYS A 419 -0.31 -36.50 -8.82
C LYS A 419 -0.99 -36.02 -7.53
N GLU A 420 -0.71 -36.72 -6.43
CA GLU A 420 -1.24 -36.40 -5.11
C GLU A 420 -0.74 -35.04 -4.60
N GLU A 421 0.51 -34.71 -4.84
CA GLU A 421 1.11 -33.40 -4.51
C GLU A 421 0.48 -32.29 -5.34
N ARG A 422 0.30 -32.50 -6.64
CA ARG A 422 -0.40 -31.55 -7.52
C ARG A 422 -1.86 -31.37 -7.12
N ASP A 423 -2.60 -32.49 -6.93
CA ASP A 423 -4.01 -32.47 -6.50
C ASP A 423 -4.16 -31.84 -5.12
N ALA A 424 -3.17 -32.00 -4.21
CA ALA A 424 -3.16 -31.36 -2.90
C ALA A 424 -2.89 -29.86 -3.01
N LEU A 425 -1.94 -29.47 -3.85
CA LEU A 425 -1.64 -28.06 -4.16
C LEU A 425 -2.89 -27.35 -4.69
N TYR A 426 -3.52 -27.91 -5.74
CA TYR A 426 -4.73 -27.38 -6.33
C TYR A 426 -5.94 -27.37 -5.41
N LYS A 427 -6.02 -28.30 -4.44
CA LYS A 427 -7.07 -28.31 -3.41
C LYS A 427 -6.80 -27.26 -2.34
N ALA A 428 -5.56 -27.01 -1.98
CA ALA A 428 -5.18 -25.96 -1.06
C ALA A 428 -5.51 -24.59 -1.67
N GLU A 429 -5.13 -24.35 -2.91
CA GLU A 429 -5.43 -23.13 -3.67
C GLU A 429 -6.93 -22.82 -3.74
N ARG A 430 -7.81 -23.86 -3.84
CA ARG A 430 -9.26 -23.69 -3.84
C ARG A 430 -9.90 -23.49 -2.46
N LYS A 431 -9.27 -23.94 -1.39
CA LYS A 431 -9.85 -23.86 -0.04
C LYS A 431 -9.65 -22.51 0.64
N ASP A 432 -8.63 -21.77 0.24
CA ASP A 432 -8.16 -20.61 0.95
C ASP A 432 -8.62 -19.28 0.32
N VAL A 433 -9.39 -19.32 -0.76
CA VAL A 433 -10.21 -18.17 -1.21
C VAL A 433 -11.41 -18.06 -0.25
N ALA A 434 -11.11 -17.78 1.01
CA ALA A 434 -12.13 -17.28 1.92
C ALA A 434 -12.40 -15.84 1.48
N PHE A 435 -13.53 -15.63 0.84
CA PHE A 435 -14.07 -14.30 0.58
C PHE A 435 -14.25 -13.61 1.93
N GLY A 436 -13.20 -12.94 2.39
CA GLY A 436 -13.16 -12.25 3.67
C GLY A 436 -14.15 -11.09 3.71
N ASN A 437 -14.18 -10.38 4.79
CA ASN A 437 -15.03 -9.20 4.94
C ASN A 437 -14.75 -8.22 3.80
N LEU A 438 -15.82 -7.73 3.19
CA LEU A 438 -15.72 -6.68 2.17
C LEU A 438 -15.03 -5.45 2.76
N THR A 439 -14.06 -4.91 2.04
CA THR A 439 -13.33 -3.70 2.45
C THR A 439 -14.10 -2.44 2.14
N ASN A 440 -15.16 -2.55 1.33
CA ASN A 440 -15.98 -1.50 0.80
C ASN A 440 -17.44 -1.73 1.21
N GLY A 441 -18.12 -0.69 1.64
CA GLY A 441 -19.52 -0.72 2.07
C GLY A 441 -20.46 0.09 1.16
N ILE A 442 -20.07 0.35 -0.09
CA ILE A 442 -20.89 1.09 -1.06
C ILE A 442 -22.06 0.21 -1.50
N THR A 443 -23.28 0.72 -1.34
CA THR A 443 -24.53 0.03 -1.64
C THR A 443 -25.20 0.52 -2.91
N GLY A 444 -24.80 1.67 -3.44
CA GLY A 444 -25.35 2.21 -4.66
C GLY A 444 -24.65 3.46 -5.14
N ILE A 445 -24.92 3.82 -6.39
CA ILE A 445 -24.33 4.95 -7.12
C ILE A 445 -25.44 5.73 -7.82
N SER A 446 -25.44 7.06 -7.70
CA SER A 446 -26.38 7.94 -8.40
C SER A 446 -26.17 7.90 -9.91
N ARG A 447 -27.27 7.97 -10.64
CA ARG A 447 -27.29 8.14 -12.09
C ARG A 447 -26.61 9.43 -12.57
N ALA A 448 -26.41 10.41 -11.70
CA ALA A 448 -25.70 11.65 -12.02
C ALA A 448 -24.26 11.41 -12.55
N ILE A 449 -23.68 10.24 -12.33
CA ILE A 449 -22.41 9.84 -12.92
C ILE A 449 -22.42 9.93 -14.45
N MET A 450 -23.57 9.83 -15.11
CA MET A 450 -23.73 9.99 -16.56
C MET A 450 -23.28 11.37 -17.10
N ARG A 451 -23.06 12.36 -16.22
CA ARG A 451 -22.49 13.66 -16.59
C ARG A 451 -20.96 13.62 -16.79
N LEU A 452 -20.31 12.57 -16.34
CA LEU A 452 -18.84 12.44 -16.36
C LEU A 452 -18.32 11.95 -17.73
N THR A 453 -18.63 12.69 -18.79
CA THR A 453 -18.31 12.29 -20.18
C THR A 453 -16.82 12.24 -20.50
N LYS A 454 -15.95 12.73 -19.59
CA LYS A 454 -14.48 12.65 -19.68
C LYS A 454 -13.91 11.42 -19.02
N LEU A 455 -14.77 10.57 -18.43
CA LEU A 455 -14.32 9.38 -17.72
C LEU A 455 -13.62 8.39 -18.67
N GLU A 456 -12.45 7.93 -18.26
CA GLU A 456 -11.61 6.95 -18.96
C GLU A 456 -11.61 5.61 -18.23
N GLN A 457 -11.72 5.63 -16.88
CA GLN A 457 -11.73 4.44 -16.04
C GLN A 457 -12.80 4.53 -14.96
N PHE A 458 -13.56 3.44 -14.81
CA PHE A 458 -14.58 3.28 -13.77
C PHE A 458 -14.41 1.95 -13.06
N PHE A 459 -14.02 1.97 -11.78
CA PHE A 459 -13.81 0.77 -10.98
C PHE A 459 -14.66 0.78 -9.72
N ILE A 460 -15.31 -0.36 -9.45
CA ILE A 460 -15.94 -0.68 -8.17
C ILE A 460 -15.60 -2.11 -7.80
N ALA A 461 -15.07 -2.30 -6.61
CA ALA A 461 -14.68 -3.62 -6.13
C ALA A 461 -15.00 -3.81 -4.66
N ASN A 462 -15.13 -5.08 -4.27
CA ASN A 462 -15.31 -5.50 -2.88
C ASN A 462 -16.50 -4.83 -2.18
N ALA A 463 -17.58 -4.56 -2.93
CA ALA A 463 -18.73 -3.78 -2.51
C ALA A 463 -20.02 -4.62 -2.40
N PRO A 464 -20.90 -4.36 -1.43
CA PRO A 464 -22.18 -5.05 -1.29
C PRO A 464 -23.27 -4.47 -2.22
N ILE A 465 -22.89 -3.83 -3.32
CA ILE A 465 -23.79 -3.24 -4.29
C ILE A 465 -24.64 -4.32 -4.98
N THR A 466 -25.91 -4.01 -5.23
CA THR A 466 -26.84 -4.83 -6.01
C THR A 466 -27.03 -4.27 -7.41
N ALA A 467 -27.63 -5.03 -8.33
CA ALA A 467 -27.96 -4.54 -9.65
C ALA A 467 -28.83 -3.26 -9.61
N ASP A 468 -29.82 -3.23 -8.71
CA ASP A 468 -30.70 -2.07 -8.52
C ASP A 468 -29.98 -0.89 -7.84
N GLY A 469 -28.79 -1.09 -7.29
CA GLY A 469 -27.96 -0.05 -6.71
C GLY A 469 -27.11 0.72 -7.72
N PHE A 470 -26.97 0.22 -8.95
CA PHE A 470 -26.23 0.92 -9.98
C PHE A 470 -27.09 1.99 -10.64
N PHE A 471 -26.59 3.21 -10.64
CA PHE A 471 -27.08 4.37 -11.38
C PHE A 471 -28.56 4.70 -11.12
N VAL A 472 -28.87 4.75 -9.82
CA VAL A 472 -30.24 5.01 -9.33
C VAL A 472 -30.63 6.47 -9.57
N ASP A 473 -31.84 6.68 -10.12
CA ASP A 473 -32.46 7.98 -10.12
C ASP A 473 -32.92 8.31 -8.69
N VAL A 474 -32.37 9.37 -8.12
CA VAL A 474 -32.86 9.87 -6.85
C VAL A 474 -34.01 10.83 -7.15
N ASP A 475 -35.24 10.44 -6.79
CA ASP A 475 -36.45 11.28 -6.88
C ASP A 475 -36.31 12.50 -5.96
N ASN A 476 -35.62 13.50 -6.41
CA ASN A 476 -35.61 14.80 -5.77
C ASN A 476 -36.17 15.84 -6.75
N GLU A 477 -37.25 16.49 -6.37
CA GLU A 477 -37.81 17.66 -7.01
C GLU A 477 -36.82 18.86 -7.11
N SER A 478 -35.52 18.66 -6.84
CA SER A 478 -34.56 19.73 -6.99
C SER A 478 -34.30 19.98 -8.48
N SER A 479 -34.55 21.19 -8.90
CA SER A 479 -34.39 21.72 -10.24
C SER A 479 -32.98 21.61 -10.84
N TYR A 480 -32.06 20.92 -10.17
CA TYR A 480 -30.68 20.72 -10.59
C TYR A 480 -30.54 19.72 -11.74
N TYR A 481 -31.55 18.85 -11.97
CA TYR A 481 -31.47 17.71 -12.89
C TYR A 481 -32.63 17.69 -13.93
N ALA A 482 -33.21 18.83 -14.20
CA ALA A 482 -34.43 18.95 -15.10
C ALA A 482 -34.15 18.70 -16.59
N GLU A 483 -32.90 18.38 -16.99
CA GLU A 483 -32.53 18.09 -18.39
C GLU A 483 -32.07 16.62 -18.55
N GLN A 484 -32.95 15.67 -18.18
CA GLN A 484 -32.68 14.22 -18.27
C GLN A 484 -32.65 13.69 -19.72
N ASP A 485 -33.19 14.44 -20.69
CA ASP A 485 -33.37 13.99 -22.08
C ASP A 485 -32.04 13.84 -22.87
N GLU A 486 -30.87 14.29 -22.32
CA GLU A 486 -29.57 14.22 -22.98
C GLU A 486 -28.64 13.15 -22.37
N TRP A 487 -29.08 12.38 -21.37
CA TRP A 487 -28.25 11.41 -20.70
C TRP A 487 -28.22 10.08 -21.44
N SER A 488 -27.06 9.76 -22.02
CA SER A 488 -26.82 8.51 -22.70
C SER A 488 -25.45 7.96 -22.35
N TRP A 489 -25.35 6.67 -22.11
CA TRP A 489 -24.07 5.98 -21.96
C TRP A 489 -23.20 6.07 -23.22
N SER A 490 -23.80 6.25 -24.41
CA SER A 490 -23.07 6.48 -25.65
C SER A 490 -22.25 7.79 -25.67
N ASN A 491 -22.47 8.70 -24.71
CA ASN A 491 -21.66 9.92 -24.57
C ASN A 491 -20.28 9.66 -23.91
N PHE A 492 -20.04 8.46 -23.41
CA PHE A 492 -18.76 8.08 -22.78
C PHE A 492 -17.72 7.66 -23.86
N GLU A 493 -17.34 8.62 -24.69
CA GLU A 493 -16.39 8.36 -25.80
C GLU A 493 -14.96 8.08 -25.34
N LEU A 494 -14.63 8.31 -24.07
CA LEU A 494 -13.29 8.13 -23.49
C LEU A 494 -13.23 6.95 -22.52
N LEU A 495 -14.37 6.37 -22.09
CA LEU A 495 -14.38 5.29 -21.12
C LEU A 495 -13.93 3.97 -21.76
N MET A 496 -12.70 3.58 -21.42
CA MET A 496 -12.03 2.42 -22.00
C MET A 496 -11.91 1.25 -21.02
N ASP A 497 -11.93 1.51 -19.72
CA ASP A 497 -11.65 0.49 -18.71
C ASP A 497 -12.72 0.51 -17.61
N VAL A 498 -13.39 -0.64 -17.45
CA VAL A 498 -14.47 -0.82 -16.48
C VAL A 498 -14.20 -2.06 -15.64
N GLU A 499 -14.24 -1.90 -14.33
CA GLU A 499 -14.13 -2.98 -13.36
C GLU A 499 -15.33 -3.01 -12.43
N ILE A 500 -15.98 -4.16 -12.33
CA ILE A 500 -17.03 -4.49 -11.35
C ILE A 500 -16.64 -5.82 -10.73
N TYR A 501 -15.82 -5.75 -9.70
CA TYR A 501 -15.07 -6.90 -9.18
C TYR A 501 -15.50 -7.27 -7.76
N ASN A 502 -15.73 -8.56 -7.51
CA ASN A 502 -16.07 -9.07 -6.18
C ASN A 502 -17.22 -8.31 -5.50
N CYS A 503 -18.35 -8.18 -6.22
CA CYS A 503 -19.60 -7.62 -5.70
C CYS A 503 -20.59 -8.77 -5.39
N PRO A 504 -20.54 -9.38 -4.22
CA PRO A 504 -21.23 -10.66 -3.94
C PRO A 504 -22.75 -10.58 -3.93
N ASN A 505 -23.32 -9.37 -3.75
CA ASN A 505 -24.76 -9.16 -3.78
C ASN A 505 -25.29 -8.82 -5.19
N LEU A 506 -24.41 -8.80 -6.18
CA LEU A 506 -24.80 -8.53 -7.55
C LEU A 506 -25.46 -9.76 -8.16
N GLU A 507 -26.73 -9.62 -8.58
CA GLU A 507 -27.51 -10.71 -9.17
C GLU A 507 -27.44 -10.71 -10.69
N ARG A 508 -27.11 -9.58 -11.31
CA ARG A 508 -26.84 -9.36 -12.73
C ARG A 508 -25.91 -8.16 -12.94
N LEU A 509 -25.27 -8.08 -14.07
CA LEU A 509 -24.45 -6.91 -14.44
C LEU A 509 -25.33 -5.68 -14.75
N PRO A 510 -24.82 -4.46 -14.61
CA PRO A 510 -25.50 -3.22 -15.03
C PRO A 510 -25.41 -3.09 -16.57
N ILE A 511 -26.24 -3.86 -17.27
CA ILE A 511 -26.15 -4.05 -18.73
C ILE A 511 -26.42 -2.76 -19.51
N ASP A 512 -27.41 -1.99 -19.10
CA ASP A 512 -27.72 -0.70 -19.75
C ASP A 512 -26.50 0.23 -19.80
N PHE A 513 -25.61 0.12 -18.82
CA PHE A 513 -24.35 0.85 -18.80
C PHE A 513 -23.32 0.18 -19.72
N ILE A 514 -22.96 -1.08 -19.45
CA ILE A 514 -21.84 -1.74 -20.11
C ILE A 514 -22.08 -1.88 -21.63
N ALA A 515 -23.25 -2.36 -22.02
CA ALA A 515 -23.55 -2.67 -23.42
C ALA A 515 -23.56 -1.43 -24.34
N ASN A 516 -23.85 -0.25 -23.79
CA ASN A 516 -23.93 1.00 -24.54
C ASN A 516 -22.63 1.83 -24.52
N LEU A 517 -21.52 1.29 -24.00
CA LEU A 517 -20.23 1.99 -24.00
C LEU A 517 -19.55 1.87 -25.36
N PRO A 518 -19.35 3.00 -26.09
CA PRO A 518 -18.89 2.96 -27.48
C PRO A 518 -17.38 2.72 -27.64
N LYS A 519 -16.59 2.77 -26.55
CA LYS A 519 -15.12 2.70 -26.60
C LYS A 519 -14.49 1.81 -25.53
N ILE A 520 -15.28 1.01 -24.83
CA ILE A 520 -14.78 0.10 -23.81
C ILE A 520 -13.77 -0.90 -24.42
N GLN A 521 -12.60 -1.00 -23.85
CA GLN A 521 -11.54 -1.91 -24.28
C GLN A 521 -11.30 -3.03 -23.25
N SER A 522 -11.36 -2.70 -21.97
CA SER A 522 -11.15 -3.62 -20.87
C SER A 522 -12.39 -3.69 -19.99
N LEU A 523 -12.88 -4.91 -19.78
CA LEU A 523 -14.00 -5.21 -18.89
C LEU A 523 -13.59 -6.30 -17.90
N ASN A 524 -13.52 -5.95 -16.62
CA ASN A 524 -13.28 -6.89 -15.53
C ASN A 524 -14.53 -7.06 -14.68
N VAL A 525 -15.19 -8.22 -14.81
CA VAL A 525 -16.35 -8.61 -14.00
C VAL A 525 -16.09 -9.89 -13.21
N ALA A 526 -14.85 -10.10 -12.82
CA ALA A 526 -14.45 -11.28 -12.07
C ALA A 526 -14.99 -11.29 -10.64
N MET A 527 -15.09 -12.48 -10.06
CA MET A 527 -15.48 -12.74 -8.66
C MET A 527 -16.91 -12.33 -8.28
N ASN A 528 -17.80 -12.11 -9.23
CA ASN A 528 -19.21 -11.78 -8.95
C ASN A 528 -20.06 -13.05 -8.79
N TYR A 529 -19.71 -13.86 -7.78
CA TYR A 529 -20.35 -15.17 -7.54
C TYR A 529 -21.82 -15.09 -7.08
N GLY A 530 -22.38 -13.89 -6.83
CA GLY A 530 -23.80 -13.66 -6.66
C GLY A 530 -24.63 -13.87 -7.94
N ILE A 531 -24.01 -13.66 -9.12
CA ILE A 531 -24.63 -13.82 -10.43
C ILE A 531 -24.73 -15.31 -10.75
N SER A 532 -25.93 -15.78 -11.13
CA SER A 532 -26.08 -17.16 -11.60
C SER A 532 -25.37 -17.35 -12.95
N GLY A 533 -24.96 -18.60 -13.26
CA GLY A 533 -24.25 -18.86 -14.52
C GLY A 533 -25.11 -18.63 -15.77
N GLU A 534 -26.43 -18.83 -15.66
CA GLU A 534 -27.37 -18.53 -16.72
C GLU A 534 -27.53 -17.03 -16.93
N GLN A 535 -27.67 -16.28 -15.83
CA GLN A 535 -27.79 -14.82 -15.92
C GLN A 535 -26.51 -14.17 -16.46
N LEU A 536 -25.32 -14.61 -16.02
CA LEU A 536 -24.05 -14.06 -16.51
C LEU A 536 -23.86 -14.33 -18.01
N LYS A 537 -24.32 -15.49 -18.50
CA LYS A 537 -24.31 -15.78 -19.93
C LYS A 537 -25.26 -14.85 -20.71
N GLU A 538 -26.49 -14.66 -20.22
CA GLU A 538 -27.45 -13.72 -20.78
C GLU A 538 -26.90 -12.28 -20.81
N ASP A 539 -26.34 -11.84 -19.70
CA ASP A 539 -25.68 -10.52 -19.57
C ASP A 539 -24.54 -10.37 -20.60
N TRP A 540 -23.72 -11.41 -20.79
CA TRP A 540 -22.65 -11.40 -21.80
C TRP A 540 -23.19 -11.33 -23.22
N GLU A 541 -24.27 -12.07 -23.52
CA GLU A 541 -24.95 -12.02 -24.82
C GLU A 541 -25.52 -10.63 -25.11
N GLU A 542 -26.14 -9.97 -24.12
CA GLU A 542 -26.63 -8.59 -24.23
C GLU A 542 -25.46 -7.58 -24.41
N ILE A 543 -24.30 -7.77 -23.76
CA ILE A 543 -23.11 -6.95 -24.01
C ILE A 543 -22.62 -7.09 -25.44
N ILE A 544 -22.61 -8.31 -25.97
CA ILE A 544 -22.20 -8.58 -27.36
C ILE A 544 -23.19 -7.95 -28.36
N ASP A 545 -24.49 -7.89 -28.03
CA ASP A 545 -25.50 -7.26 -28.87
C ASP A 545 -25.44 -5.72 -28.88
N GLY A 546 -24.81 -5.12 -27.86
CA GLY A 546 -24.61 -3.67 -27.73
C GLY A 546 -23.37 -3.15 -28.48
N ASP A 547 -23.13 -1.84 -28.33
CA ASP A 547 -21.96 -1.15 -28.91
C ASP A 547 -20.63 -1.68 -28.35
N ALA A 548 -20.63 -2.15 -27.12
CA ALA A 548 -19.46 -2.68 -26.42
C ALA A 548 -18.92 -3.97 -27.02
N GLY A 549 -19.78 -4.81 -27.64
CA GLY A 549 -19.41 -6.14 -28.13
C GLY A 549 -18.28 -6.13 -29.14
N ASP A 550 -18.27 -5.15 -30.03
CA ASP A 550 -17.25 -4.99 -31.07
C ASP A 550 -15.98 -4.28 -30.59
N GLU A 551 -16.00 -3.66 -29.38
CA GLU A 551 -14.91 -2.82 -28.88
C GLU A 551 -14.05 -3.52 -27.82
N ILE A 552 -14.63 -4.46 -27.04
CA ILE A 552 -13.93 -5.16 -25.96
C ILE A 552 -12.72 -5.96 -26.50
N GLN A 553 -11.55 -5.65 -25.96
CA GLN A 553 -10.29 -6.32 -26.25
C GLN A 553 -9.86 -7.25 -25.10
N ILE A 554 -10.13 -6.88 -23.86
CA ILE A 554 -9.75 -7.61 -22.67
C ILE A 554 -11.00 -7.89 -21.84
N LEU A 555 -11.26 -9.17 -21.56
CA LEU A 555 -12.45 -9.62 -20.81
C LEU A 555 -12.05 -10.59 -19.70
N TYR A 556 -12.25 -10.15 -18.45
CA TYR A 556 -12.08 -10.97 -17.27
C TYR A 556 -13.43 -11.41 -16.70
N LEU A 557 -13.67 -12.72 -16.72
CA LEU A 557 -14.87 -13.39 -16.20
C LEU A 557 -14.50 -14.44 -15.14
N SER A 558 -13.27 -14.44 -14.67
CA SER A 558 -12.78 -15.46 -13.74
C SER A 558 -13.52 -15.44 -12.39
N TYR A 559 -13.52 -16.58 -11.70
CA TYR A 559 -14.15 -16.74 -10.37
C TYR A 559 -15.65 -16.44 -10.31
N ASN A 560 -16.38 -16.77 -11.37
CA ASN A 560 -17.82 -16.64 -11.41
C ASN A 560 -18.54 -18.02 -11.41
N ASN A 561 -19.81 -18.03 -11.76
CA ASN A 561 -20.59 -19.26 -11.83
C ASN A 561 -20.92 -19.72 -13.26
N LEU A 562 -20.24 -19.16 -14.28
CA LEU A 562 -20.54 -19.40 -15.69
C LEU A 562 -20.48 -20.89 -16.02
N ARG A 563 -21.53 -21.43 -16.65
CA ARG A 563 -21.60 -22.85 -17.01
C ARG A 563 -21.36 -23.10 -18.49
N GLU A 564 -21.64 -22.13 -19.32
CA GLU A 564 -21.54 -22.19 -20.76
C GLU A 564 -21.19 -20.79 -21.28
N THR A 565 -20.32 -20.67 -22.28
CA THR A 565 -20.10 -19.41 -22.97
C THR A 565 -21.27 -19.12 -23.93
N PRO A 566 -21.48 -17.85 -24.36
CA PRO A 566 -22.40 -17.57 -25.47
C PRO A 566 -22.13 -18.44 -26.68
N SER A 567 -23.17 -18.66 -27.52
CA SER A 567 -23.02 -19.49 -28.71
C SER A 567 -22.01 -18.88 -29.70
N HIS A 568 -21.53 -19.73 -30.63
CA HIS A 568 -20.60 -19.27 -31.68
C HIS A 568 -21.15 -18.05 -32.47
N GLU A 569 -22.47 -17.93 -32.64
CA GLU A 569 -23.09 -16.83 -33.37
C GLU A 569 -22.91 -15.50 -32.63
N TYR A 570 -22.84 -15.51 -31.32
CA TYR A 570 -22.44 -14.35 -30.48
C TYR A 570 -20.93 -14.18 -30.47
N MET A 571 -20.18 -15.21 -30.07
CA MET A 571 -18.74 -15.12 -29.84
C MET A 571 -17.97 -14.56 -31.04
N LYS A 572 -18.33 -14.96 -32.29
CA LYS A 572 -17.70 -14.46 -33.53
C LYS A 572 -17.83 -12.95 -33.75
N ARG A 573 -18.69 -12.28 -33.00
CA ARG A 573 -18.90 -10.81 -33.09
C ARG A 573 -17.92 -10.01 -32.25
N MET A 574 -17.24 -10.61 -31.28
CA MET A 574 -16.21 -9.95 -30.46
C MET A 574 -14.91 -9.78 -31.28
N THR A 575 -14.97 -8.97 -32.32
CA THR A 575 -13.95 -8.93 -33.38
C THR A 575 -12.59 -8.40 -32.94
N ARG A 576 -12.55 -7.66 -31.81
CA ARG A 576 -11.34 -7.09 -31.24
C ARG A 576 -10.81 -7.86 -30.03
N LEU A 577 -11.48 -8.94 -29.62
CA LEU A 577 -11.09 -9.69 -28.41
C LEU A 577 -9.64 -10.20 -28.53
N SER A 578 -8.79 -9.76 -27.63
CA SER A 578 -7.37 -10.10 -27.53
C SER A 578 -7.06 -10.95 -26.31
N TYR A 579 -7.79 -10.77 -25.24
CA TYR A 579 -7.57 -11.50 -23.99
C TYR A 579 -8.91 -11.93 -23.40
N LEU A 580 -9.05 -13.25 -23.15
CA LEU A 580 -10.23 -13.83 -22.53
C LEU A 580 -9.83 -14.67 -21.32
N ASP A 581 -10.28 -14.29 -20.13
CA ASP A 581 -10.10 -15.06 -18.91
C ASP A 581 -11.44 -15.54 -18.35
N CYS A 582 -11.70 -16.84 -18.46
CA CYS A 582 -12.84 -17.54 -17.87
C CYS A 582 -12.40 -18.56 -16.82
N THR A 583 -11.21 -18.39 -16.24
CA THR A 583 -10.67 -19.34 -15.26
C THR A 583 -11.57 -19.43 -14.01
N THR A 584 -11.53 -20.59 -13.37
CA THR A 584 -12.22 -20.84 -12.10
C THR A 584 -13.73 -20.52 -12.12
N ASN A 585 -14.38 -21.03 -13.16
CA ASN A 585 -15.83 -21.02 -13.33
C ASN A 585 -16.40 -22.44 -13.17
N LYS A 586 -17.60 -22.67 -13.68
CA LYS A 586 -18.28 -23.96 -13.73
C LYS A 586 -18.58 -24.37 -15.17
N LEU A 587 -17.79 -23.89 -16.12
CA LEU A 587 -18.00 -24.14 -17.54
C LEU A 587 -17.98 -25.65 -17.82
N GLU A 588 -19.05 -26.15 -18.41
CA GLU A 588 -19.17 -27.52 -18.93
C GLU A 588 -18.97 -27.55 -20.43
N LYS A 589 -19.32 -26.45 -21.10
CA LYS A 589 -19.30 -26.29 -22.56
C LYS A 589 -18.79 -24.89 -22.95
N VAL A 590 -17.95 -24.85 -23.97
CA VAL A 590 -17.36 -23.63 -24.52
C VAL A 590 -17.55 -23.59 -26.03
N TYR A 591 -17.97 -22.46 -26.58
CA TYR A 591 -18.11 -22.27 -28.03
C TYR A 591 -16.94 -21.48 -28.62
N ALA A 592 -16.57 -21.87 -29.84
CA ALA A 592 -15.47 -21.24 -30.55
C ALA A 592 -15.73 -19.76 -30.88
N LEU A 593 -14.68 -18.97 -30.82
CA LEU A 593 -14.67 -17.56 -31.26
C LEU A 593 -14.79 -17.44 -32.78
N GLY A 594 -14.15 -18.38 -33.51
CA GLY A 594 -14.08 -18.37 -34.95
C GLY A 594 -12.71 -17.91 -35.49
N LYS A 595 -12.38 -18.33 -36.68
CA LYS A 595 -11.05 -18.17 -37.29
C LYS A 595 -10.64 -16.73 -37.59
N GLU A 596 -11.61 -15.82 -37.63
CA GLU A 596 -11.40 -14.39 -37.90
C GLU A 596 -10.94 -13.64 -36.64
N ILE A 597 -11.10 -14.21 -35.45
CA ILE A 597 -10.73 -13.61 -34.17
C ILE A 597 -9.46 -14.30 -33.67
N SER A 598 -8.38 -13.56 -33.57
CA SER A 598 -7.07 -14.04 -33.08
C SER A 598 -6.71 -13.39 -31.77
N PRO A 599 -7.20 -13.92 -30.64
CA PRO A 599 -6.78 -13.41 -29.32
C PRO A 599 -5.31 -13.75 -29.07
N ALA A 600 -4.65 -12.94 -28.23
CA ALA A 600 -3.32 -13.28 -27.71
C ALA A 600 -3.41 -14.37 -26.63
N SER A 601 -4.47 -14.34 -25.80
CA SER A 601 -4.63 -15.31 -24.72
C SER A 601 -6.09 -15.74 -24.56
N VAL A 602 -6.28 -17.05 -24.33
CA VAL A 602 -7.55 -17.67 -23.93
C VAL A 602 -7.29 -18.58 -22.74
N LEU A 603 -7.86 -18.22 -21.59
CA LEU A 603 -7.66 -18.93 -20.32
C LEU A 603 -8.98 -19.52 -19.84
N LEU A 604 -9.05 -20.85 -19.80
CA LEU A 604 -10.24 -21.65 -19.45
C LEU A 604 -9.97 -22.63 -18.29
N ASP A 605 -8.91 -22.38 -17.52
CA ASP A 605 -8.44 -23.30 -16.49
C ASP A 605 -9.44 -23.41 -15.31
N TYR A 606 -9.34 -24.49 -14.58
CA TYR A 606 -10.16 -24.73 -13.38
C TYR A 606 -11.67 -24.65 -13.62
N ASN A 607 -12.12 -25.35 -14.66
CA ASN A 607 -13.53 -25.48 -15.00
C ASN A 607 -14.00 -26.96 -14.99
N GLN A 608 -15.11 -27.25 -15.60
CA GLN A 608 -15.67 -28.59 -15.77
C GLN A 608 -15.85 -28.94 -17.25
N ILE A 609 -15.06 -28.30 -18.14
CA ILE A 609 -15.19 -28.38 -19.57
C ILE A 609 -15.02 -29.83 -20.05
N SER A 610 -16.09 -30.36 -20.62
CA SER A 610 -16.09 -31.67 -21.27
C SER A 610 -16.29 -31.56 -22.77
N GLU A 611 -16.78 -30.43 -23.27
CA GLU A 611 -17.07 -30.16 -24.66
C GLU A 611 -16.59 -28.75 -25.08
N ILE A 612 -15.82 -28.70 -26.16
CA ILE A 612 -15.51 -27.46 -26.88
C ILE A 612 -16.13 -27.58 -28.27
N VAL A 613 -17.09 -26.70 -28.56
CA VAL A 613 -17.87 -26.72 -29.79
C VAL A 613 -17.23 -25.88 -30.87
N VAL A 614 -16.71 -26.50 -31.87
CA VAL A 614 -16.14 -25.84 -33.04
C VAL A 614 -17.05 -26.08 -34.26
N PRO A 615 -17.41 -25.07 -35.04
CA PRO A 615 -18.20 -25.25 -36.27
C PRO A 615 -17.54 -26.20 -37.26
N GLU A 616 -18.34 -26.92 -38.04
CA GLU A 616 -17.81 -27.87 -39.03
C GLU A 616 -16.83 -27.20 -40.00
N GLY A 617 -15.62 -27.73 -40.11
CA GLY A 617 -14.53 -27.19 -40.92
C GLY A 617 -13.94 -25.87 -40.40
N GLY A 618 -14.33 -25.43 -39.20
CA GLY A 618 -13.82 -24.23 -38.52
C GLY A 618 -12.69 -24.52 -37.55
N TYR A 619 -12.29 -23.47 -36.80
CA TYR A 619 -11.29 -23.48 -35.74
C TYR A 619 -11.87 -22.78 -34.53
N PHE A 620 -11.28 -23.04 -33.36
CA PHE A 620 -11.67 -22.35 -32.13
C PHE A 620 -11.47 -20.82 -32.25
N CYS A 621 -10.30 -20.40 -32.71
CA CYS A 621 -9.96 -19.01 -32.99
C CYS A 621 -8.90 -18.95 -34.12
N GLY A 622 -8.58 -17.74 -34.57
CA GLY A 622 -7.44 -17.47 -35.41
C GLY A 622 -6.13 -17.64 -34.68
N MET A 623 -5.05 -17.91 -35.44
CA MET A 623 -3.71 -18.17 -34.89
C MET A 623 -2.74 -17.00 -35.08
N SER A 624 -3.18 -15.88 -35.69
CA SER A 624 -2.23 -14.83 -36.11
C SER A 624 -1.58 -14.08 -34.95
N MET A 625 -2.17 -14.13 -33.75
CA MET A 625 -1.68 -13.48 -32.55
C MET A 625 -1.73 -14.37 -31.30
N LEU A 626 -2.21 -15.61 -31.43
CA LEU A 626 -2.42 -16.48 -30.27
C LEU A 626 -1.08 -16.91 -29.67
N GLU A 627 -0.81 -16.46 -28.46
CA GLU A 627 0.36 -16.80 -27.67
C GLU A 627 0.06 -17.88 -26.62
N THR A 628 -1.09 -17.81 -25.97
CA THR A 628 -1.46 -18.72 -24.90
C THR A 628 -2.89 -19.25 -25.08
N PHE A 629 -3.03 -20.56 -25.08
CA PHE A 629 -4.30 -21.23 -24.90
C PHE A 629 -4.20 -22.19 -23.73
N SER A 630 -4.98 -21.97 -22.68
CA SER A 630 -4.96 -22.83 -21.50
C SER A 630 -6.36 -23.34 -21.17
N CYS A 631 -6.48 -24.65 -21.05
CA CYS A 631 -7.68 -25.36 -20.66
C CYS A 631 -7.36 -26.47 -19.65
N SER A 632 -6.41 -26.18 -18.77
CA SER A 632 -5.97 -27.11 -17.73
C SER A 632 -7.04 -27.31 -16.65
N ASN A 633 -6.91 -28.37 -15.86
CA ASN A 633 -7.83 -28.65 -14.74
C ASN A 633 -9.34 -28.70 -15.18
N ASN A 634 -9.62 -29.46 -16.22
CA ASN A 634 -10.93 -29.63 -16.80
C ASN A 634 -11.34 -31.13 -16.91
N ARG A 635 -12.33 -31.45 -17.71
CA ARG A 635 -12.87 -32.82 -17.87
C ARG A 635 -12.78 -33.35 -19.32
N LEU A 636 -11.93 -32.75 -20.14
CA LEU A 636 -11.74 -33.21 -21.52
C LEU A 636 -11.29 -34.69 -21.53
N THR A 637 -11.90 -35.49 -22.40
CA THR A 637 -11.56 -36.92 -22.54
C THR A 637 -10.71 -37.20 -23.80
N LYS A 638 -10.67 -36.27 -24.71
CA LYS A 638 -9.77 -36.24 -25.87
C LYS A 638 -9.22 -34.87 -26.08
N LEU A 639 -8.10 -34.78 -26.77
CA LEU A 639 -7.54 -33.49 -27.19
C LEU A 639 -8.43 -32.95 -28.31
N PRO A 640 -9.06 -31.78 -28.13
CA PRO A 640 -9.97 -31.27 -29.16
C PRO A 640 -9.20 -30.70 -30.34
N ASP A 641 -9.78 -30.83 -31.53
CA ASP A 641 -9.26 -30.24 -32.77
C ASP A 641 -9.66 -28.76 -32.85
N LEU A 642 -8.79 -27.90 -32.39
CA LEU A 642 -9.09 -26.47 -32.18
C LEU A 642 -8.40 -25.52 -33.15
N PHE A 643 -7.24 -25.92 -33.73
CA PHE A 643 -6.34 -24.98 -34.37
C PHE A 643 -6.01 -25.35 -35.79
N SER A 644 -5.58 -24.39 -36.61
CA SER A 644 -5.16 -24.62 -37.99
C SER A 644 -3.71 -25.09 -38.03
N ALA A 645 -3.49 -26.31 -38.47
CA ALA A 645 -2.16 -26.85 -38.76
C ALA A 645 -1.38 -26.09 -39.86
N ARG A 646 -2.07 -25.23 -40.63
CA ARG A 646 -1.44 -24.43 -41.69
C ARG A 646 -0.97 -23.05 -41.21
N SER A 647 -1.17 -22.73 -39.93
CA SER A 647 -0.66 -21.48 -39.41
C SER A 647 0.86 -21.50 -39.36
N ILE A 648 1.47 -20.42 -39.78
CA ILE A 648 2.90 -20.15 -39.61
C ILE A 648 3.21 -19.62 -38.19
N TYR A 649 2.17 -19.25 -37.45
CA TYR A 649 2.31 -18.79 -36.10
C TYR A 649 2.47 -19.94 -35.11
N THR A 650 3.40 -19.79 -34.22
CA THR A 650 3.65 -20.74 -33.11
C THR A 650 3.21 -20.08 -31.81
N MET A 651 2.25 -20.70 -31.12
CA MET A 651 1.88 -20.27 -29.74
C MET A 651 3.08 -20.44 -28.82
N LEU A 652 3.15 -19.68 -27.75
CA LEU A 652 4.10 -19.94 -26.67
C LEU A 652 3.67 -21.17 -25.86
N THR A 653 2.39 -21.27 -25.51
CA THR A 653 1.87 -22.37 -24.69
C THR A 653 0.47 -22.81 -25.12
N ALA A 654 0.30 -24.13 -25.22
CA ALA A 654 -0.98 -24.82 -25.28
C ALA A 654 -1.06 -25.79 -24.08
N ASP A 655 -1.87 -25.47 -23.08
CA ASP A 655 -2.00 -26.25 -21.85
C ASP A 655 -3.35 -26.97 -21.76
N PHE A 656 -3.29 -28.31 -21.78
CA PHE A 656 -4.41 -29.22 -21.55
C PHE A 656 -4.14 -30.16 -20.38
N SER A 657 -3.25 -29.80 -19.48
CA SER A 657 -2.88 -30.61 -18.34
C SER A 657 -4.05 -30.82 -17.37
N SER A 658 -3.94 -31.83 -16.54
CA SER A 658 -4.95 -32.11 -15.51
C SER A 658 -6.38 -32.29 -16.04
N ASN A 659 -6.51 -32.97 -17.16
CA ASN A 659 -7.78 -33.37 -17.78
C ASN A 659 -8.00 -34.91 -17.64
N ASN A 660 -8.94 -35.45 -18.41
CA ASN A 660 -9.22 -36.88 -18.52
C ASN A 660 -8.84 -37.46 -19.89
N ILE A 661 -7.93 -36.76 -20.61
CA ILE A 661 -7.55 -37.15 -21.97
C ILE A 661 -6.92 -38.55 -21.94
N SER A 662 -7.55 -39.53 -22.61
CA SER A 662 -7.11 -40.92 -22.63
C SER A 662 -6.55 -41.34 -24.00
N GLU A 663 -6.87 -40.61 -25.05
CA GLU A 663 -6.49 -40.91 -26.42
C GLU A 663 -6.06 -39.64 -27.15
N LEU A 664 -5.04 -39.78 -27.99
CA LEU A 664 -4.62 -38.83 -29.01
C LEU A 664 -4.91 -39.43 -30.37
N GLU A 665 -5.45 -38.66 -31.28
CA GLU A 665 -5.73 -39.13 -32.67
C GLU A 665 -4.42 -39.29 -33.44
N ASN A 666 -4.41 -40.17 -34.46
CA ASN A 666 -3.24 -40.39 -35.30
C ASN A 666 -2.98 -39.20 -36.23
N GLY A 667 -1.74 -39.05 -36.70
CA GLY A 667 -1.22 -37.88 -37.39
C GLY A 667 -2.07 -37.30 -38.51
N ASP A 668 -2.75 -38.11 -39.34
CA ASP A 668 -3.59 -37.60 -40.44
C ASP A 668 -4.90 -36.98 -39.98
N GLU A 669 -5.38 -37.31 -38.79
CA GLU A 669 -6.60 -36.80 -38.16
C GLU A 669 -6.29 -35.67 -37.20
N TRP A 670 -5.08 -35.62 -36.71
CA TRP A 670 -4.61 -34.54 -35.85
C TRP A 670 -4.24 -33.32 -36.69
N ARG A 671 -4.99 -32.25 -36.52
CA ARG A 671 -4.68 -31.01 -37.24
C ARG A 671 -3.44 -30.29 -36.73
N GLY A 672 -2.85 -30.82 -35.69
CA GLY A 672 -1.61 -30.35 -35.15
C GLY A 672 -1.73 -29.05 -34.37
N ILE A 673 -0.77 -28.85 -33.49
CA ILE A 673 -0.64 -27.65 -32.66
C ILE A 673 0.75 -27.07 -32.90
N ASN A 674 0.84 -25.84 -33.35
CA ASN A 674 2.11 -25.12 -33.44
C ASN A 674 2.33 -24.33 -32.15
N THR A 675 3.20 -24.81 -31.30
CA THR A 675 3.39 -24.22 -29.98
C THR A 675 4.80 -24.45 -29.46
N GLY A 676 5.35 -23.48 -28.72
CA GLY A 676 6.56 -23.67 -27.94
C GLY A 676 6.39 -24.78 -26.90
N THR A 677 5.35 -24.73 -26.09
CA THR A 677 5.02 -25.78 -25.10
C THR A 677 3.66 -26.40 -25.34
N LEU A 678 3.61 -27.73 -25.52
CA LEU A 678 2.40 -28.53 -25.44
C LEU A 678 2.37 -29.29 -24.11
N ASN A 679 1.46 -28.89 -23.21
CA ASN A 679 1.32 -29.52 -21.91
C ASN A 679 0.11 -30.47 -21.88
N LEU A 680 0.36 -31.77 -21.80
CA LEU A 680 -0.59 -32.85 -21.62
C LEU A 680 -0.38 -33.61 -20.30
N ALA A 681 0.36 -33.02 -19.36
CA ALA A 681 0.67 -33.65 -18.10
C ALA A 681 -0.59 -33.94 -17.28
N ASN A 682 -0.52 -34.92 -16.40
CA ASN A 682 -1.61 -35.29 -15.50
C ASN A 682 -2.94 -35.58 -16.24
N ASN A 683 -2.86 -36.40 -17.28
CA ASN A 683 -4.01 -36.90 -18.02
C ASN A 683 -4.13 -38.45 -17.88
N ARG A 684 -4.84 -39.14 -18.76
CA ARG A 684 -5.07 -40.59 -18.72
C ARG A 684 -4.51 -41.29 -19.94
N LEU A 685 -3.50 -40.71 -20.59
CA LEU A 685 -2.88 -41.32 -21.76
C LEU A 685 -2.25 -42.67 -21.36
N THR A 686 -2.50 -43.71 -22.13
CA THR A 686 -1.91 -45.06 -21.94
C THR A 686 -0.77 -45.34 -22.89
N THR A 687 -0.75 -44.66 -24.04
CA THR A 687 0.30 -44.71 -25.07
C THR A 687 0.39 -43.35 -25.76
N LEU A 688 1.47 -43.13 -26.46
CA LEU A 688 1.60 -42.07 -27.46
C LEU A 688 1.53 -42.79 -28.84
N PRO A 689 0.52 -42.48 -29.71
CA PRO A 689 0.32 -43.15 -30.95
C PRO A 689 1.38 -42.79 -32.00
N GLU A 690 1.58 -43.64 -33.01
CA GLU A 690 2.46 -43.33 -34.15
C GLU A 690 2.03 -42.06 -34.90
N ARG A 691 2.99 -41.38 -35.55
CA ARG A 691 2.75 -40.30 -36.51
C ARG A 691 2.09 -39.05 -35.95
N ILE A 692 2.19 -38.82 -34.65
CA ILE A 692 1.55 -37.64 -33.98
C ILE A 692 2.02 -36.30 -34.56
N PHE A 693 3.22 -36.22 -35.12
CA PHE A 693 3.79 -35.01 -35.73
C PHE A 693 3.67 -34.96 -37.26
N GLU A 694 3.03 -35.95 -37.96
CA GLU A 694 2.95 -35.98 -39.43
C GLU A 694 2.08 -34.89 -40.02
N SER A 695 1.06 -34.40 -39.31
CA SER A 695 0.15 -33.36 -39.79
C SER A 695 0.76 -31.96 -39.83
N GLY A 696 2.05 -31.81 -39.55
CA GLY A 696 2.74 -30.52 -39.55
C GLY A 696 2.72 -29.78 -38.22
N SER A 697 2.48 -30.50 -37.13
CA SER A 697 2.61 -29.94 -35.77
C SER A 697 4.06 -29.56 -35.48
N ILE A 698 4.27 -28.38 -34.90
CA ILE A 698 5.56 -27.90 -34.38
C ILE A 698 5.43 -27.78 -32.87
N VAL A 699 6.23 -28.53 -32.13
CA VAL A 699 6.27 -28.49 -30.65
C VAL A 699 7.74 -28.47 -30.22
N GLU A 700 8.11 -27.47 -29.41
CA GLU A 700 9.48 -27.37 -28.89
C GLU A 700 9.63 -28.09 -27.53
N VAL A 701 8.62 -28.00 -26.67
CA VAL A 701 8.57 -28.63 -25.36
C VAL A 701 7.32 -29.49 -25.24
N LEU A 702 7.50 -30.79 -25.07
CA LEU A 702 6.40 -31.76 -24.96
C LEU A 702 6.32 -32.30 -23.53
N MET A 703 5.23 -31.96 -22.84
CA MET A 703 4.98 -32.37 -21.46
C MET A 703 3.95 -33.48 -21.40
N LEU A 704 4.37 -34.69 -21.06
CA LEU A 704 3.52 -35.88 -20.97
C LEU A 704 3.59 -36.55 -19.57
N SER A 705 4.09 -35.82 -18.59
CA SER A 705 4.26 -36.37 -17.26
C SER A 705 2.96 -36.75 -16.57
N ALA A 706 3.05 -37.66 -15.61
CA ALA A 706 1.92 -38.08 -14.78
C ALA A 706 0.69 -38.56 -15.60
N ASN A 707 0.93 -39.31 -16.62
CA ASN A 707 -0.08 -40.08 -17.36
C ASN A 707 -0.07 -41.55 -16.89
N GLY A 708 -0.68 -42.40 -17.63
CA GLY A 708 -0.63 -43.84 -17.34
C GLY A 708 0.12 -44.61 -18.41
N MET A 709 1.00 -43.96 -19.16
CA MET A 709 1.63 -44.52 -20.35
C MET A 709 2.51 -45.73 -20.03
N ARG A 710 2.26 -46.84 -20.69
CA ARG A 710 3.06 -48.07 -20.63
C ARG A 710 3.99 -48.23 -21.82
N THR A 711 3.61 -47.65 -22.92
CA THR A 711 4.33 -47.72 -24.20
C THR A 711 4.25 -46.38 -24.93
N ILE A 712 5.22 -46.12 -25.78
CA ILE A 712 5.22 -45.15 -26.84
C ILE A 712 5.33 -45.97 -28.13
N GLU A 713 4.45 -45.79 -29.09
CA GLU A 713 4.47 -46.54 -30.39
C GLU A 713 5.69 -46.12 -31.18
N GLU A 714 6.23 -47.06 -31.99
CA GLU A 714 7.33 -46.74 -32.91
C GLU A 714 6.82 -45.75 -33.99
N GLY A 715 7.57 -44.66 -34.21
CA GLY A 715 7.19 -43.60 -35.10
C GLY A 715 6.39 -42.48 -34.44
N ALA A 716 6.12 -42.53 -33.13
CA ALA A 716 5.35 -41.51 -32.43
C ALA A 716 6.05 -40.13 -32.39
N LEU A 717 7.38 -40.16 -32.20
CA LEU A 717 8.21 -38.94 -32.15
C LEU A 717 8.86 -38.60 -33.50
N ILE A 718 8.46 -39.28 -34.58
CA ILE A 718 8.96 -39.08 -35.96
C ILE A 718 7.89 -38.29 -36.74
N GLY A 719 8.27 -37.22 -37.43
CA GLY A 719 7.37 -36.46 -38.26
C GLY A 719 8.05 -35.30 -38.96
N THR A 720 7.31 -34.53 -39.74
CA THR A 720 7.83 -33.43 -40.58
C THR A 720 8.58 -32.38 -39.73
N HIS A 721 8.21 -32.23 -38.48
CA HIS A 721 8.75 -31.20 -37.56
C HIS A 721 9.16 -31.77 -36.21
N SER A 722 9.45 -33.08 -36.11
CA SER A 722 9.99 -33.67 -34.87
C SER A 722 11.36 -33.07 -34.47
N ASP A 723 12.07 -32.52 -35.45
CA ASP A 723 13.32 -31.77 -35.25
C ASP A 723 13.15 -30.45 -34.47
N ALA A 724 11.94 -29.95 -34.27
CA ALA A 724 11.69 -28.80 -33.41
C ALA A 724 11.78 -29.14 -31.91
N LEU A 725 11.63 -30.42 -31.53
CA LEU A 725 11.64 -30.82 -30.12
C LEU A 725 12.99 -30.56 -29.44
N THR A 726 12.95 -29.75 -28.40
CA THR A 726 14.10 -29.45 -27.57
C THR A 726 14.01 -30.08 -26.16
N THR A 727 12.81 -30.31 -25.67
CA THR A 727 12.57 -30.88 -24.35
C THR A 727 11.37 -31.84 -24.39
N ILE A 728 11.54 -33.00 -23.73
CA ILE A 728 10.48 -34.01 -23.59
C ILE A 728 10.40 -34.42 -22.11
N ASP A 729 9.23 -34.26 -21.50
CA ASP A 729 8.93 -34.75 -20.15
C ASP A 729 8.00 -35.95 -20.20
N LEU A 730 8.54 -37.12 -19.92
CA LEU A 730 7.87 -38.41 -19.82
C LEU A 730 7.82 -38.94 -18.38
N SER A 731 8.14 -38.11 -17.43
CA SER A 731 8.21 -38.53 -16.01
C SER A 731 6.87 -39.00 -15.45
N PHE A 732 6.89 -39.72 -14.35
CA PHE A 732 5.68 -40.23 -13.67
C PHE A 732 4.72 -41.02 -14.58
N ASN A 733 5.28 -41.86 -15.44
CA ASN A 733 4.52 -42.81 -16.25
C ASN A 733 4.84 -44.28 -15.81
N ARG A 734 4.55 -45.24 -16.68
CA ARG A 734 4.83 -46.68 -16.44
C ARG A 734 5.61 -47.30 -17.61
N LEU A 735 6.42 -46.49 -18.27
CA LEU A 735 7.21 -46.88 -19.42
C LEU A 735 8.26 -47.93 -19.02
N THR A 736 8.29 -49.04 -19.74
CA THR A 736 9.30 -50.09 -19.55
C THR A 736 10.41 -50.01 -20.58
N LYS A 737 10.16 -49.36 -21.70
CA LYS A 737 11.12 -49.11 -22.79
C LYS A 737 10.64 -47.89 -23.62
N LEU A 738 11.53 -47.33 -24.41
CA LEU A 738 11.26 -46.28 -25.38
C LEU A 738 11.48 -46.77 -26.81
N PRO A 739 10.85 -46.19 -27.82
CA PRO A 739 11.06 -46.53 -29.23
C PRO A 739 12.46 -46.08 -29.68
N LYS A 740 13.34 -46.99 -30.03
CA LYS A 740 14.74 -46.69 -30.30
C LYS A 740 14.95 -45.83 -31.53
N ASP A 741 14.24 -46.15 -32.62
CA ASP A 741 14.41 -45.42 -33.87
C ASP A 741 13.93 -43.93 -33.74
N ASP A 742 12.99 -43.66 -32.88
CA ASP A 742 12.44 -42.31 -32.66
C ASP A 742 13.48 -41.41 -31.96
N LEU A 743 14.25 -41.95 -31.00
CA LEU A 743 15.23 -41.22 -30.20
C LEU A 743 16.59 -41.04 -30.91
N SER A 744 16.59 -40.92 -32.22
CA SER A 744 17.82 -40.74 -32.99
C SER A 744 18.15 -39.27 -33.27
N VAL A 745 19.43 -38.98 -33.50
CA VAL A 745 19.92 -37.67 -33.91
C VAL A 745 19.27 -37.16 -35.21
N SER A 746 18.82 -38.07 -36.08
CA SER A 746 18.12 -37.70 -37.31
C SER A 746 16.71 -37.17 -37.06
N ASN A 747 16.06 -37.63 -36.01
CA ASN A 747 14.67 -37.24 -35.67
C ASN A 747 14.63 -36.10 -34.62
N LEU A 748 15.58 -36.09 -33.70
CA LEU A 748 15.64 -35.14 -32.56
C LEU A 748 16.98 -34.40 -32.47
N PRO A 749 17.44 -33.74 -33.55
CA PRO A 749 18.77 -33.12 -33.61
C PRO A 749 19.00 -31.99 -32.62
N TYR A 750 17.93 -31.39 -32.09
CA TYR A 750 18.00 -30.28 -31.19
C TYR A 750 17.51 -30.61 -29.78
N LEU A 751 17.29 -31.87 -29.45
CA LEU A 751 16.88 -32.27 -28.11
C LEU A 751 17.94 -31.86 -27.11
N TYR A 752 17.53 -31.01 -26.19
CA TYR A 752 18.35 -30.44 -25.11
C TYR A 752 18.14 -31.18 -23.79
N GLY A 753 16.89 -31.55 -23.47
CA GLY A 753 16.53 -32.17 -22.19
C GLY A 753 15.50 -33.29 -22.32
N ILE A 754 15.65 -34.34 -21.51
CA ILE A 754 14.65 -35.39 -21.40
C ILE A 754 14.48 -35.83 -19.95
N ASP A 755 13.23 -35.88 -19.46
CA ASP A 755 12.89 -36.43 -18.14
C ASP A 755 12.16 -37.77 -18.28
N LEU A 756 12.77 -38.82 -17.82
CA LEU A 756 12.27 -40.20 -17.79
C LEU A 756 12.05 -40.71 -16.36
N SER A 757 12.10 -39.82 -15.37
CA SER A 757 12.00 -40.16 -13.96
C SER A 757 10.65 -40.80 -13.61
N ASN A 758 10.64 -41.65 -12.57
CA ASN A 758 9.40 -42.25 -12.08
C ASN A 758 8.69 -43.10 -13.15
N ASN A 759 9.43 -43.97 -13.81
CA ASN A 759 8.96 -44.94 -14.79
C ASN A 759 9.36 -46.35 -14.33
N ALA A 760 9.30 -47.35 -15.23
CA ALA A 760 9.68 -48.71 -15.00
C ALA A 760 10.76 -49.20 -15.98
N LEU A 761 11.61 -48.29 -16.45
CA LEU A 761 12.68 -48.62 -17.40
C LEU A 761 13.65 -49.61 -16.77
N THR A 762 14.13 -50.54 -17.60
CA THR A 762 15.12 -51.57 -17.21
C THR A 762 16.48 -51.31 -17.82
N GLU A 763 16.54 -50.57 -18.90
CA GLU A 763 17.78 -50.21 -19.61
C GLU A 763 17.75 -48.74 -20.05
N PHE A 764 18.95 -48.16 -20.23
CA PHE A 764 19.11 -46.80 -20.74
C PHE A 764 18.92 -46.78 -22.27
N PRO A 765 18.14 -45.85 -22.82
CA PRO A 765 17.98 -45.69 -24.28
C PRO A 765 19.28 -45.06 -24.84
N ARG A 766 20.17 -45.90 -25.35
CA ARG A 766 21.55 -45.53 -25.74
C ARG A 766 21.60 -44.63 -26.97
N GLU A 767 20.56 -44.59 -27.75
CA GLU A 767 20.39 -43.74 -28.91
C GLU A 767 20.44 -42.26 -28.52
N LEU A 768 20.03 -41.94 -27.30
CA LEU A 768 20.13 -40.56 -26.73
C LEU A 768 21.60 -40.08 -26.65
N LEU A 769 22.59 -41.00 -26.49
CA LEU A 769 23.99 -40.60 -26.42
C LEU A 769 24.55 -40.11 -27.77
N GLU A 770 23.84 -40.32 -28.87
CA GLU A 770 24.24 -39.85 -30.20
C GLU A 770 23.75 -38.42 -30.48
N ILE A 771 22.84 -37.90 -29.60
CA ILE A 771 22.26 -36.54 -29.73
C ILE A 771 23.20 -35.51 -29.09
N GLU A 772 24.11 -34.93 -29.85
CA GLU A 772 25.17 -34.06 -29.36
C GLU A 772 24.64 -32.79 -28.61
N THR A 773 23.38 -32.38 -28.83
CA THR A 773 22.77 -31.22 -28.16
C THR A 773 22.22 -31.54 -26.79
N LEU A 774 22.09 -32.81 -26.44
CA LEU A 774 21.51 -33.26 -25.18
C LEU A 774 22.37 -32.81 -23.99
N THR A 775 21.79 -32.07 -23.09
CA THR A 775 22.48 -31.43 -21.97
C THR A 775 21.98 -31.92 -20.62
N VAL A 776 20.71 -32.31 -20.52
CA VAL A 776 20.07 -32.75 -19.29
C VAL A 776 19.34 -34.07 -19.50
N ILE A 777 19.66 -35.05 -18.67
CA ILE A 777 18.93 -36.33 -18.59
C ILE A 777 18.54 -36.60 -17.14
N SER A 778 17.25 -36.89 -16.91
CA SER A 778 16.75 -37.40 -15.64
C SER A 778 16.13 -38.79 -15.84
N ILE A 779 16.64 -39.78 -15.11
CA ILE A 779 16.14 -41.17 -15.11
C ILE A 779 16.04 -41.71 -13.68
N ARG A 780 15.63 -40.85 -12.77
CA ARG A 780 15.46 -41.20 -11.36
C ARG A 780 14.37 -42.23 -11.14
N GLN A 781 14.43 -42.92 -10.04
CA GLN A 781 13.33 -43.65 -9.41
C GLN A 781 12.57 -44.56 -10.36
N GLN A 782 13.28 -45.47 -11.04
CA GLN A 782 12.64 -46.46 -11.89
C GLN A 782 12.09 -47.62 -11.02
N ARG A 783 10.76 -47.82 -11.08
CA ARG A 783 10.02 -48.80 -10.26
C ARG A 783 8.99 -49.53 -11.07
N ASP A 784 8.83 -50.84 -10.80
CA ASP A 784 7.69 -51.61 -11.29
C ASP A 784 6.41 -51.29 -10.51
N ASP A 785 5.27 -51.85 -10.94
CA ASP A 785 3.96 -51.67 -10.27
C ASP A 785 3.97 -52.19 -8.80
N SER A 786 4.98 -52.98 -8.40
CA SER A 786 5.17 -53.46 -7.03
C SER A 786 6.11 -52.62 -6.18
N GLY A 787 6.67 -51.54 -6.77
CA GLY A 787 7.61 -50.63 -6.13
C GLY A 787 9.05 -51.13 -6.11
N ASN A 788 9.38 -52.24 -6.80
CA ASN A 788 10.77 -52.74 -6.91
C ASN A 788 11.56 -51.84 -7.86
N ARG A 789 12.84 -51.66 -7.59
CA ARG A 789 13.78 -50.98 -8.46
C ARG A 789 14.01 -51.81 -9.73
N THR A 790 13.87 -51.22 -10.90
CA THR A 790 13.99 -51.89 -12.21
C THR A 790 15.24 -51.47 -12.95
N PHE A 791 15.86 -50.34 -12.62
CA PHE A 791 16.95 -49.78 -13.38
C PHE A 791 18.30 -49.96 -12.70
N SER A 792 19.18 -50.73 -13.35
CA SER A 792 20.54 -50.94 -12.89
C SER A 792 21.58 -50.70 -14.00
N ASP A 793 21.13 -50.31 -15.18
CA ASP A 793 21.97 -50.12 -16.37
C ASP A 793 22.71 -48.79 -16.34
N TRP A 794 24.06 -48.87 -16.37
CA TRP A 794 24.88 -47.67 -16.56
C TRP A 794 25.10 -47.44 -18.06
N PRO A 795 24.80 -46.23 -18.57
CA PRO A 795 24.99 -45.93 -19.99
C PRO A 795 26.45 -45.66 -20.31
N THR A 796 27.20 -46.73 -20.55
CA THR A 796 28.62 -46.66 -20.92
C THR A 796 28.84 -45.64 -22.06
N GLY A 797 29.75 -44.70 -21.84
CA GLY A 797 30.03 -43.64 -22.80
C GLY A 797 29.36 -42.31 -22.48
N ILE A 798 28.42 -42.22 -21.52
CA ILE A 798 27.81 -40.95 -21.13
C ILE A 798 28.83 -39.95 -20.59
N GLY A 799 29.89 -40.47 -19.95
CA GLY A 799 31.02 -39.66 -19.51
C GLY A 799 31.81 -38.98 -20.64
N LYS A 800 31.59 -39.37 -21.88
CA LYS A 800 32.21 -38.75 -23.07
C LYS A 800 31.27 -37.87 -23.88
N HIS A 801 30.01 -37.72 -23.44
CA HIS A 801 29.05 -36.87 -24.13
C HIS A 801 29.50 -35.40 -24.14
N PRO A 802 29.52 -34.74 -25.31
CA PRO A 802 30.19 -33.44 -25.47
C PRO A 802 29.54 -32.28 -24.74
N LYS A 803 28.22 -32.37 -24.47
CA LYS A 803 27.44 -31.27 -23.87
C LYS A 803 26.65 -31.66 -22.63
N MET A 804 26.76 -32.92 -22.14
CA MET A 804 26.02 -33.32 -20.94
C MET A 804 26.46 -32.49 -19.75
N ALA A 805 25.56 -31.71 -19.19
CA ALA A 805 25.81 -30.86 -18.03
C ALA A 805 25.10 -31.34 -16.75
N ALA A 806 23.97 -32.00 -16.86
CA ALA A 806 23.24 -32.51 -15.70
C ALA A 806 22.74 -33.93 -15.94
N LEU A 807 23.04 -34.85 -15.03
CA LEU A 807 22.65 -36.24 -15.06
C LEU A 807 22.03 -36.65 -13.72
N TYR A 808 20.76 -36.99 -13.73
CA TYR A 808 20.01 -37.40 -12.56
C TYR A 808 19.67 -38.89 -12.62
N MET A 809 20.32 -39.69 -11.77
CA MET A 809 20.16 -41.15 -11.75
C MET A 809 19.86 -41.70 -10.35
N GLY A 810 19.43 -40.82 -9.45
CA GLY A 810 19.11 -41.19 -8.08
C GLY A 810 17.97 -42.19 -7.93
N SER A 811 17.88 -42.81 -6.78
CA SER A 811 16.83 -43.79 -6.41
C SER A 811 16.68 -44.98 -7.36
N ASN A 812 17.77 -45.50 -7.88
CA ASN A 812 17.82 -46.68 -8.76
C ASN A 812 18.60 -47.83 -8.10
N ASP A 813 18.98 -48.86 -8.84
CA ASP A 813 19.77 -50.01 -8.37
C ASP A 813 21.14 -50.11 -9.13
N LEU A 814 21.77 -48.92 -9.32
CA LEU A 814 23.06 -48.87 -10.00
C LEU A 814 24.11 -49.60 -9.20
N GLY A 815 24.92 -50.39 -9.90
CA GLY A 815 26.01 -51.17 -9.32
C GLY A 815 27.39 -50.49 -9.47
N VAL A 816 28.42 -51.31 -9.81
CA VAL A 816 29.78 -50.81 -10.02
C VAL A 816 29.84 -50.00 -11.32
N ILE A 817 30.32 -48.79 -11.26
CA ILE A 817 30.55 -47.91 -12.41
C ILE A 817 32.06 -47.84 -12.67
N ASP A 818 32.51 -48.49 -13.75
CA ASP A 818 33.91 -48.49 -14.18
C ASP A 818 34.18 -47.47 -15.32
N ASP A 819 33.20 -46.57 -15.60
CA ASP A 819 33.32 -45.53 -16.64
C ASP A 819 33.97 -44.26 -16.08
N VAL A 820 34.57 -43.47 -16.97
CA VAL A 820 35.14 -42.15 -16.62
C VAL A 820 34.05 -41.10 -16.66
N ILE A 821 33.85 -40.45 -15.54
CA ILE A 821 32.85 -39.38 -15.46
C ILE A 821 33.39 -38.09 -16.10
N SER A 822 32.66 -37.51 -16.99
CA SER A 822 33.05 -36.26 -17.65
C SER A 822 33.08 -35.08 -16.69
N PRO A 823 34.12 -34.24 -16.70
CA PRO A 823 34.16 -33.00 -15.93
C PRO A 823 33.16 -31.93 -16.46
N TYR A 824 32.55 -32.17 -17.62
CA TYR A 824 31.51 -31.30 -18.18
C TYR A 824 30.13 -31.57 -17.59
N ILE A 825 29.90 -32.70 -16.90
CA ILE A 825 28.71 -32.99 -16.12
C ILE A 825 28.83 -32.18 -14.82
N LEU A 826 28.30 -30.95 -14.83
CA LEU A 826 28.41 -30.03 -13.69
C LEU A 826 27.58 -30.47 -12.48
N LEU A 827 26.50 -31.22 -12.72
CA LEU A 827 25.60 -31.78 -11.72
C LEU A 827 25.38 -33.26 -11.97
N PHE A 828 25.76 -34.10 -11.04
CA PHE A 828 25.58 -35.53 -11.09
C PHE A 828 24.90 -36.07 -9.83
N GLU A 829 23.71 -36.62 -9.96
CA GLU A 829 22.96 -37.19 -8.86
C GLU A 829 22.87 -38.70 -8.94
N ILE A 830 23.39 -39.33 -7.90
CA ILE A 830 23.38 -40.79 -7.72
C ILE A 830 22.82 -41.21 -6.36
N LYS A 831 22.24 -40.28 -5.61
CA LYS A 831 21.66 -40.54 -4.30
C LYS A 831 20.69 -41.72 -4.33
N ASP A 832 20.55 -42.47 -3.22
CA ASP A 832 19.64 -43.61 -3.06
C ASP A 832 19.86 -44.72 -4.12
N ASN A 833 21.14 -45.04 -4.40
CA ASN A 833 21.57 -46.24 -5.11
C ASN A 833 22.40 -47.11 -4.13
N PRO A 834 21.81 -48.11 -3.45
CA PRO A 834 22.44 -48.77 -2.30
C PRO A 834 23.69 -49.61 -2.68
N ASN A 835 23.76 -50.08 -3.92
CA ASN A 835 24.82 -50.96 -4.40
C ASN A 835 25.89 -50.22 -5.22
N ILE A 836 25.77 -48.87 -5.34
CA ILE A 836 26.67 -48.10 -6.20
C ILE A 836 28.12 -48.10 -5.69
N SER A 837 29.04 -48.27 -6.61
CA SER A 837 30.47 -48.05 -6.37
C SER A 837 31.08 -47.33 -7.56
N ILE A 838 31.65 -46.17 -7.36
CA ILE A 838 32.15 -45.30 -8.42
C ILE A 838 33.47 -44.63 -8.01
N ASP A 839 34.39 -44.47 -8.98
CA ASP A 839 35.58 -43.67 -8.83
C ASP A 839 35.44 -42.30 -9.47
N VAL A 840 35.53 -41.25 -8.66
CA VAL A 840 35.37 -39.85 -9.06
C VAL A 840 36.69 -39.04 -9.02
N SER A 841 37.83 -39.76 -9.00
CA SER A 841 39.16 -39.14 -8.93
C SER A 841 39.44 -38.10 -10.02
N ASN A 842 38.91 -38.33 -11.22
CA ASN A 842 39.09 -37.42 -12.36
C ASN A 842 38.27 -36.11 -12.25
N VAL A 843 37.21 -36.13 -11.49
CA VAL A 843 36.36 -34.91 -11.26
C VAL A 843 36.57 -34.28 -9.89
N CYS A 844 37.31 -34.96 -8.99
CA CYS A 844 37.59 -34.44 -7.66
C CYS A 844 38.16 -33.01 -7.62
N PRO A 845 39.10 -32.59 -8.50
CA PRO A 845 39.60 -31.21 -8.53
C PRO A 845 38.53 -30.15 -8.84
N TYR A 846 37.44 -30.54 -9.47
CA TYR A 846 36.30 -29.65 -9.77
C TYR A 846 35.30 -29.64 -8.62
N ILE A 847 35.10 -30.78 -7.93
CA ILE A 847 34.30 -30.87 -6.70
C ILE A 847 34.92 -30.00 -5.62
N GLU A 848 36.24 -30.11 -5.37
CA GLU A 848 36.96 -29.27 -4.39
C GLU A 848 36.84 -27.76 -4.64
N LYS A 849 36.68 -27.36 -5.89
CA LYS A 849 36.53 -25.95 -6.29
C LYS A 849 35.07 -25.50 -6.34
N GLY A 850 34.12 -26.39 -6.07
CA GLY A 850 32.68 -26.07 -6.17
C GLY A 850 32.18 -25.90 -7.62
N TYR A 851 32.86 -26.38 -8.63
CA TYR A 851 32.47 -26.34 -10.03
C TYR A 851 31.71 -27.60 -10.50
N TYR A 852 31.68 -28.62 -9.66
CA TYR A 852 31.03 -29.90 -9.92
C TYR A 852 30.23 -30.29 -8.67
N GLU A 853 28.95 -30.52 -8.83
CA GLU A 853 28.05 -30.94 -7.77
C GLU A 853 27.78 -32.44 -7.88
N LEU A 854 28.21 -33.21 -6.89
CA LEU A 854 27.89 -34.62 -6.75
C LEU A 854 26.87 -34.79 -5.62
N ILE A 855 25.66 -35.25 -5.96
CA ILE A 855 24.61 -35.54 -4.98
C ILE A 855 24.58 -37.04 -4.71
N TYR A 856 24.95 -37.44 -3.49
CA TYR A 856 25.11 -38.83 -3.08
C TYR A 856 24.72 -39.04 -1.61
N ASP A 857 24.65 -40.27 -1.15
CA ASP A 857 24.48 -40.60 0.27
C ASP A 857 25.82 -41.06 0.88
N SER A 858 26.03 -40.74 2.14
CA SER A 858 27.26 -41.08 2.89
C SER A 858 27.48 -42.59 3.04
N THR A 859 26.47 -43.41 2.79
CA THR A 859 26.57 -44.89 2.80
C THR A 859 27.03 -45.46 1.48
N GLN A 860 27.15 -44.68 0.42
CA GLN A 860 27.56 -45.12 -0.92
C GLN A 860 29.06 -45.22 -1.04
N ASN A 861 29.55 -46.17 -1.86
CA ASN A 861 31.00 -46.38 -2.06
C ASN A 861 31.56 -45.43 -3.13
N ILE A 862 31.78 -44.15 -2.73
CA ILE A 862 32.43 -43.15 -3.59
C ILE A 862 33.90 -43.10 -3.31
N ARG A 863 34.70 -43.29 -4.35
CA ARG A 863 36.17 -43.37 -4.23
C ARG A 863 36.86 -42.26 -5.01
N GLY A 864 38.11 -41.94 -4.61
CA GLY A 864 38.98 -41.05 -5.37
C GLY A 864 38.82 -39.55 -5.13
N CYS A 865 38.07 -39.15 -4.07
CA CYS A 865 37.97 -37.73 -3.69
C CYS A 865 37.81 -37.58 -2.16
N ASP A 866 38.88 -37.11 -1.51
CA ASP A 866 38.91 -36.96 -0.05
C ASP A 866 37.97 -35.83 0.43
N ALA A 867 37.66 -34.83 -0.42
CA ALA A 867 36.77 -33.74 -0.10
C ALA A 867 35.32 -34.19 0.21
N LEU A 868 34.88 -35.34 -0.29
CA LEU A 868 33.57 -35.95 -0.05
C LEU A 868 33.49 -36.73 1.29
N ASN A 869 34.59 -36.92 1.99
CA ASN A 869 34.67 -37.72 3.23
C ASN A 869 34.76 -36.83 4.51
N LEU A 870 34.52 -35.54 4.39
CA LEU A 870 34.74 -34.57 5.47
C LEU A 870 33.45 -34.20 6.26
N ASP A 871 32.30 -34.84 6.01
CA ASP A 871 31.07 -34.67 6.79
C ASP A 871 30.70 -35.86 7.65
#